data_45e7300065e95e96e5d5018e448d2057
#
_entry.id   45e7300065e95e96e5d5018e448d2057
#
_cell.length_a   1.000
_cell.length_b   1.000
_cell.length_c   1.000
_cell.angle_alpha   90.00
_cell.angle_beta   90.00
_cell.angle_gamma   90.00
#
_symmetry.space_group_name_H-M   'P 1'
#
loop_
_entity.id
_entity.type
_entity.pdbx_description
1 polymer ?
#
loop_
_entity_poly.entity_id
_entity_poly.type
_entity_poly.pdbx_seq_one_letter_code
_entity_poly.pdbx_strand_id
1 'polypeptide(L)'
;MTTAIEERGDGPNLSEQKRAQVVLPPETLAAFGGDELRARVFYEKYALRDVSGRQIERTPSQMWHRVASELSSVEKDEGARREWASKYYWLLEDFRFVPGGRILFGAGQPRNATLLNCLDGDTQVLVRNSVEWNRKTLGLNNSSVAETIQIAASVGKVRVRDIVGKPVEILTLDGWKSVIFRSYGRQQVYRITLRNGDEFIATANHEWPVFYQTKQRPSKVTTLRLKGKSLFIALPPRPETNQDYRDGIVHGIVFGDGSKNSAATTYCVYLFGGQRDLVSYLKDYGHVVTYSGKNPRLEGAIFVGGIRSQFNLKEIPSTKMSSSYWYGFICGLIATDGHCSSNGQVGIDQADLDDLEGIREQIARVGLFPNKIFRSRELNPFNGQPSHLYRLNISKFSLTEADLLRGDHRERFSKRRITSKVGNHIQVREVTPLNEEREVYCCTERDTHTFTIGNGVLTGNCYFFQIREDSIEAIFDFCKEAARTYSYGGGVGTDISVLRPKGSPVNNAAIFSSGAVSFMELLSTTTGTIGQAGRRGAQMITIRVDHPDVIDFINVKRDLKKVNYANISVKITDAFMRAVERDEDFELKFKNEKVELNRKVRAREIWKQLVKGAWESDEPGVLFWDTIKRDSTTEYNQMEVEGVNPCSEQTLENYGNCCLGSVNLSAFVHEPFTDHSNVDWDSLVRATQYAVRFLDDVL
;
A
#
# COMPACT_ATOMS: atom_id res chain seq x y z
N MET A 1 -18.63 -57.60 6.96
CA MET A 1 -19.09 -56.70 8.01
C MET A 1 -19.40 -55.37 7.37
N THR A 2 -20.66 -55.17 7.05
CA THR A 2 -21.25 -54.02 6.39
C THR A 2 -21.75 -53.10 7.50
N THR A 3 -21.18 -51.93 7.68
CA THR A 3 -21.68 -50.90 8.56
C THR A 3 -22.35 -49.82 7.74
N ALA A 4 -23.64 -49.65 8.04
CA ALA A 4 -24.52 -48.68 7.42
C ALA A 4 -24.04 -47.24 7.65
N ILE A 5 -24.04 -46.44 6.57
CA ILE A 5 -23.94 -44.99 6.63
C ILE A 5 -25.38 -44.49 6.83
N GLU A 6 -25.67 -43.92 8.02
CA GLU A 6 -26.88 -43.17 8.27
C GLU A 6 -26.96 -41.97 7.36
N GLU A 7 -27.95 -41.86 6.55
CA GLU A 7 -28.39 -40.66 5.82
C GLU A 7 -28.76 -39.59 6.85
N ARG A 8 -27.93 -38.58 7.00
CA ARG A 8 -28.29 -37.33 7.65
C ARG A 8 -29.17 -36.53 6.70
N GLY A 9 -30.37 -36.29 7.14
CA GLY A 9 -31.44 -35.64 6.41
C GLY A 9 -31.04 -34.31 5.79
N ASP A 10 -31.67 -34.05 4.66
CA ASP A 10 -31.67 -32.84 3.89
C ASP A 10 -31.79 -31.59 4.78
N GLY A 11 -30.70 -30.80 4.83
CA GLY A 11 -30.78 -29.44 5.33
C GLY A 11 -31.74 -28.63 4.45
N PRO A 12 -32.46 -27.66 5.00
CA PRO A 12 -33.48 -26.93 4.25
C PRO A 12 -32.88 -26.28 3.02
N ASN A 13 -33.46 -26.61 1.87
CA ASN A 13 -33.15 -26.04 0.57
C ASN A 13 -33.28 -24.51 0.61
N LEU A 14 -32.16 -23.78 0.57
CA LEU A 14 -32.09 -22.33 0.68
C LEU A 14 -32.80 -21.58 -0.48
N SER A 15 -33.30 -22.31 -1.49
CA SER A 15 -34.01 -21.73 -2.65
C SER A 15 -35.51 -21.55 -2.43
N GLU A 16 -36.11 -22.10 -1.36
CA GLU A 16 -37.56 -22.03 -1.06
C GLU A 16 -37.93 -21.36 0.27
N GLN A 17 -37.02 -20.67 0.94
CA GLN A 17 -37.46 -19.71 1.94
C GLN A 17 -38.21 -18.60 1.22
N LYS A 18 -39.53 -18.75 1.07
CA LYS A 18 -40.48 -17.67 0.78
C LYS A 18 -40.01 -16.48 1.64
N ARG A 19 -39.50 -15.42 1.02
CA ARG A 19 -39.21 -14.12 1.71
C ARG A 19 -40.46 -13.78 2.45
N ALA A 20 -40.44 -13.97 3.77
CA ALA A 20 -41.51 -13.45 4.62
C ALA A 20 -41.69 -11.98 4.21
N GLN A 21 -42.87 -11.62 3.76
CA GLN A 21 -43.17 -10.27 3.32
C GLN A 21 -42.83 -9.35 4.50
N VAL A 22 -41.80 -8.54 4.37
CA VAL A 22 -41.36 -7.59 5.40
C VAL A 22 -42.52 -6.63 5.61
N VAL A 23 -43.16 -6.68 6.78
CA VAL A 23 -44.22 -5.75 7.16
C VAL A 23 -43.53 -4.40 7.43
N LEU A 24 -43.88 -3.39 6.63
CA LEU A 24 -43.37 -2.04 6.81
C LEU A 24 -44.00 -1.39 8.06
N PRO A 25 -43.21 -0.76 8.94
CA PRO A 25 -43.74 0.05 10.03
C PRO A 25 -44.62 1.18 9.48
N PRO A 26 -45.72 1.52 10.14
CA PRO A 26 -46.62 2.62 9.70
C PRO A 26 -45.87 3.96 9.56
N GLU A 27 -44.92 4.25 10.47
CA GLU A 27 -44.10 5.44 10.46
C GLU A 27 -43.17 5.49 9.22
N THR A 28 -42.69 4.33 8.76
CA THR A 28 -41.88 4.24 7.53
C THR A 28 -42.73 4.57 6.30
N LEU A 29 -43.94 3.99 6.23
CA LEU A 29 -44.85 4.26 5.10
C LEU A 29 -45.32 5.72 5.08
N ALA A 30 -45.61 6.28 6.26
CA ALA A 30 -46.01 7.70 6.38
C ALA A 30 -44.89 8.66 5.93
N ALA A 31 -43.63 8.35 6.26
CA ALA A 31 -42.46 9.16 5.87
C ALA A 31 -42.24 9.23 4.34
N PHE A 32 -42.86 8.34 3.55
CA PHE A 32 -42.85 8.33 2.10
C PHE A 32 -44.23 8.68 1.49
N GLY A 33 -45.10 9.30 2.28
CA GLY A 33 -46.44 9.73 1.77
C GLY A 33 -47.29 8.55 1.32
N GLY A 34 -47.11 7.36 1.85
CA GLY A 34 -47.82 6.14 1.47
C GLY A 34 -47.22 5.37 0.29
N ASP A 35 -46.10 5.83 -0.30
CA ASP A 35 -45.38 5.10 -1.35
C ASP A 35 -44.68 3.86 -0.78
N GLU A 36 -45.34 2.72 -0.97
CA GLU A 36 -44.84 1.43 -0.42
C GLU A 36 -43.50 1.02 -1.05
N LEU A 37 -43.27 1.32 -2.34
CA LEU A 37 -42.03 0.94 -3.01
C LEU A 37 -40.83 1.68 -2.42
N ARG A 38 -40.92 3.01 -2.28
CA ARG A 38 -39.89 3.85 -1.68
C ARG A 38 -39.65 3.48 -0.22
N ALA A 39 -40.71 3.29 0.55
CA ALA A 39 -40.65 2.87 1.95
C ALA A 39 -39.94 1.52 2.10
N ARG A 40 -40.25 0.54 1.26
CA ARG A 40 -39.64 -0.78 1.24
C ARG A 40 -38.16 -0.72 0.89
N VAL A 41 -37.78 0.04 -0.15
CA VAL A 41 -36.37 0.22 -0.57
C VAL A 41 -35.55 0.84 0.57
N PHE A 42 -36.05 1.88 1.22
CA PHE A 42 -35.40 2.48 2.38
C PHE A 42 -35.23 1.45 3.51
N TYR A 43 -36.33 0.82 3.95
CA TYR A 43 -36.37 -0.03 5.12
C TYR A 43 -35.53 -1.30 4.95
N GLU A 44 -35.54 -1.92 3.78
CA GLU A 44 -34.77 -3.15 3.52
C GLU A 44 -33.29 -2.89 3.22
N LYS A 45 -32.92 -1.75 2.59
CA LYS A 45 -31.58 -1.55 2.04
C LYS A 45 -30.71 -0.52 2.75
N TYR A 46 -31.32 0.48 3.40
CA TYR A 46 -30.60 1.63 3.96
C TYR A 46 -30.78 1.83 5.47
N ALA A 47 -31.91 1.41 6.04
CA ALA A 47 -32.17 1.52 7.46
C ALA A 47 -31.16 0.71 8.28
N LEU A 48 -30.59 1.32 9.32
CA LEU A 48 -29.59 0.72 10.20
C LEU A 48 -30.15 -0.54 10.87
N ARG A 49 -29.31 -1.58 10.96
CA ARG A 49 -29.61 -2.85 11.66
C ARG A 49 -28.61 -3.09 12.76
N ASP A 50 -29.09 -3.66 13.87
CA ASP A 50 -28.22 -4.15 14.94
C ASP A 50 -27.42 -5.41 14.52
N VAL A 51 -26.57 -5.90 15.43
CA VAL A 51 -25.75 -7.09 15.20
C VAL A 51 -26.57 -8.37 14.99
N SER A 52 -27.83 -8.39 15.46
CA SER A 52 -28.77 -9.51 15.27
C SER A 52 -29.55 -9.43 13.95
N GLY A 53 -29.38 -8.34 13.19
CA GLY A 53 -30.07 -8.08 11.92
C GLY A 53 -31.42 -7.36 12.06
N ARG A 54 -31.83 -6.95 13.27
CA ARG A 54 -33.08 -6.22 13.53
C ARG A 54 -32.88 -4.74 13.13
N GLN A 55 -33.84 -4.16 12.40
CA GLN A 55 -33.79 -2.73 12.00
C GLN A 55 -33.96 -1.83 13.21
N ILE A 56 -33.07 -0.86 13.36
CA ILE A 56 -33.08 0.16 14.41
C ILE A 56 -33.76 1.43 13.88
N GLU A 57 -33.40 1.81 12.64
CA GLU A 57 -33.97 2.98 11.97
C GLU A 57 -35.30 2.62 11.30
N ARG A 58 -36.28 3.51 11.42
CA ARG A 58 -37.63 3.36 10.87
C ARG A 58 -38.05 4.49 9.94
N THR A 59 -37.32 5.62 9.97
CA THR A 59 -37.61 6.78 9.12
C THR A 59 -36.34 7.30 8.44
N PRO A 60 -36.44 7.93 7.25
CA PRO A 60 -35.31 8.57 6.60
C PRO A 60 -34.65 9.63 7.47
N SER A 61 -35.40 10.37 8.26
CA SER A 61 -34.88 11.38 9.20
C SER A 61 -33.85 10.81 10.16
N GLN A 62 -34.08 9.61 10.70
CA GLN A 62 -33.12 8.93 11.60
C GLN A 62 -31.83 8.60 10.86
N MET A 63 -31.90 8.10 9.63
CA MET A 63 -30.75 7.86 8.77
C MET A 63 -30.00 9.16 8.44
N TRP A 64 -30.70 10.24 8.09
CA TRP A 64 -30.08 11.53 7.77
C TRP A 64 -29.33 12.10 8.98
N HIS A 65 -29.91 12.01 10.19
CA HIS A 65 -29.25 12.42 11.42
C HIS A 65 -27.98 11.60 11.69
N ARG A 66 -28.01 10.28 11.54
CA ARG A 66 -26.85 9.43 11.71
C ARG A 66 -25.72 9.79 10.73
N VAL A 67 -26.05 9.87 9.45
CA VAL A 67 -25.07 10.18 8.40
C VAL A 67 -24.49 11.59 8.59
N ALA A 68 -25.34 12.59 8.86
CA ALA A 68 -24.89 13.96 9.08
C ALA A 68 -23.98 14.10 10.30
N SER A 69 -24.32 13.42 11.40
CA SER A 69 -23.53 13.43 12.64
C SER A 69 -22.18 12.73 12.46
N GLU A 70 -22.16 11.60 11.75
CA GLU A 70 -20.92 10.86 11.50
C GLU A 70 -19.96 11.67 10.65
N LEU A 71 -20.40 12.20 9.52
CA LEU A 71 -19.52 12.93 8.60
C LEU A 71 -19.02 14.24 9.19
N SER A 72 -19.85 14.95 9.96
CA SER A 72 -19.41 16.17 10.65
C SER A 72 -18.42 15.90 11.79
N SER A 73 -18.24 14.65 12.22
CA SER A 73 -17.33 14.28 13.31
C SER A 73 -15.86 14.60 13.02
N VAL A 74 -15.47 14.68 11.72
CA VAL A 74 -14.12 15.04 11.26
C VAL A 74 -13.79 16.52 11.44
N GLU A 75 -14.78 17.38 11.69
CA GLU A 75 -14.59 18.81 11.85
C GLU A 75 -13.81 19.15 13.15
N LYS A 76 -13.08 20.25 13.09
CA LYS A 76 -12.01 20.63 14.05
C LYS A 76 -12.46 20.74 15.50
N ASP A 77 -13.64 21.29 15.72
CA ASP A 77 -14.17 21.55 17.07
C ASP A 77 -15.67 21.27 17.16
N GLU A 78 -16.19 21.25 18.37
CA GLU A 78 -17.58 20.92 18.65
C GLU A 78 -18.59 21.92 18.02
N GLY A 79 -18.22 23.20 17.91
CA GLY A 79 -19.03 24.23 17.25
C GLY A 79 -19.15 23.96 15.76
N ALA A 80 -18.03 23.72 15.07
CA ALA A 80 -17.99 23.35 13.66
C ALA A 80 -18.73 22.03 13.40
N ARG A 81 -18.57 21.02 14.26
CA ARG A 81 -19.31 19.75 14.15
C ARG A 81 -20.80 19.92 14.17
N ARG A 82 -21.32 20.72 15.10
CA ARG A 82 -22.79 21.01 15.17
C ARG A 82 -23.27 21.79 13.97
N GLU A 83 -22.51 22.78 13.55
CA GLU A 83 -22.85 23.59 12.37
C GLU A 83 -22.93 22.71 11.12
N TRP A 84 -21.89 21.89 10.84
CA TRP A 84 -21.87 21.03 9.66
C TRP A 84 -22.86 19.88 9.75
N ALA A 85 -23.10 19.30 10.93
CA ALA A 85 -24.18 18.34 11.13
C ALA A 85 -25.54 18.90 10.71
N SER A 86 -25.84 20.16 11.08
CA SER A 86 -27.09 20.84 10.69
C SER A 86 -27.14 21.08 9.18
N LYS A 87 -26.02 21.52 8.56
CA LYS A 87 -25.93 21.74 7.10
C LYS A 87 -26.09 20.42 6.31
N TYR A 88 -25.46 19.33 6.78
CA TYR A 88 -25.57 18.01 6.15
C TYR A 88 -26.97 17.40 6.35
N TYR A 89 -27.59 17.61 7.51
CA TYR A 89 -28.98 17.21 7.69
C TYR A 89 -29.91 17.91 6.70
N TRP A 90 -29.82 19.26 6.59
CA TRP A 90 -30.58 20.04 5.61
C TRP A 90 -30.33 19.57 4.17
N LEU A 91 -29.09 19.23 3.84
CA LEU A 91 -28.70 18.72 2.52
C LEU A 91 -29.37 17.37 2.20
N LEU A 92 -29.45 16.47 3.19
CA LEU A 92 -30.01 15.12 3.02
C LEU A 92 -31.54 15.11 3.13
N GLU A 93 -32.09 16.03 3.90
CA GLU A 93 -33.53 16.16 4.13
C GLU A 93 -34.27 16.37 2.80
N ASP A 94 -35.42 15.73 2.66
CA ASP A 94 -36.23 15.73 1.45
C ASP A 94 -35.49 15.30 0.17
N PHE A 95 -34.38 14.53 0.38
CA PHE A 95 -33.56 14.04 -0.71
C PHE A 95 -33.04 15.15 -1.65
N ARG A 96 -32.72 16.35 -1.10
CA ARG A 96 -32.04 17.43 -1.88
C ARG A 96 -30.73 16.96 -2.46
N PHE A 97 -30.07 16.06 -1.75
CA PHE A 97 -28.85 15.37 -2.16
C PHE A 97 -28.91 13.90 -1.75
N VAL A 98 -28.54 13.02 -2.66
CA VAL A 98 -28.49 11.58 -2.41
C VAL A 98 -27.04 11.11 -2.58
N PRO A 99 -26.30 10.90 -1.50
CA PRO A 99 -24.96 10.35 -1.58
C PRO A 99 -24.99 8.89 -2.00
N GLY A 100 -23.84 8.37 -2.40
CA GLY A 100 -23.69 6.96 -2.77
C GLY A 100 -24.29 6.03 -1.72
N GLY A 101 -24.99 5.00 -2.15
CA GLY A 101 -25.74 4.10 -1.26
C GLY A 101 -24.90 3.45 -0.15
N ARG A 102 -23.57 3.32 -0.36
CA ARG A 102 -22.65 2.82 0.68
C ARG A 102 -22.40 3.85 1.78
N ILE A 103 -22.48 5.15 1.50
CA ILE A 103 -22.37 6.21 2.49
C ILE A 103 -23.62 6.17 3.38
N LEU A 104 -24.81 6.11 2.76
CA LEU A 104 -26.09 5.98 3.48
C LEU A 104 -26.13 4.71 4.37
N PHE A 105 -25.56 3.62 3.87
CA PHE A 105 -25.52 2.35 4.60
C PHE A 105 -24.39 2.32 5.64
N GLY A 106 -23.18 2.84 5.33
CA GLY A 106 -21.96 2.63 6.10
C GLY A 106 -21.67 3.68 7.17
N ALA A 107 -22.02 4.97 6.93
CA ALA A 107 -21.73 6.04 7.89
C ALA A 107 -22.42 5.80 9.23
N GLY A 108 -21.69 5.92 10.34
CA GLY A 108 -22.20 5.74 11.70
C GLY A 108 -22.63 4.31 12.06
N GLN A 109 -22.19 3.29 11.32
CA GLN A 109 -22.42 1.90 11.68
C GLN A 109 -21.31 1.34 12.61
N PRO A 110 -21.67 0.52 13.61
CA PRO A 110 -20.66 -0.15 14.45
C PRO A 110 -19.88 -1.25 13.73
N ARG A 111 -20.16 -1.52 12.46
CA ARG A 111 -19.44 -2.46 11.59
C ARG A 111 -18.49 -1.70 10.71
N ASN A 112 -17.22 -2.09 10.73
CA ASN A 112 -16.18 -1.48 9.87
C ASN A 112 -16.55 -1.63 8.38
N ALA A 113 -17.06 -0.55 7.81
CA ALA A 113 -17.31 -0.40 6.37
C ALA A 113 -16.17 0.38 5.69
N THR A 114 -15.01 0.52 6.35
CA THR A 114 -13.88 1.27 5.81
C THR A 114 -13.14 0.47 4.74
N LEU A 115 -12.93 1.13 3.62
CA LEU A 115 -12.26 0.58 2.44
C LEU A 115 -10.74 0.84 2.45
N LEU A 116 -10.19 1.46 3.50
CA LEU A 116 -8.83 2.01 3.51
C LEU A 116 -7.91 1.24 4.48
N ASN A 117 -6.71 0.87 3.98
CA ASN A 117 -5.63 0.28 4.76
C ASN A 117 -4.67 1.39 5.18
N CYS A 118 -4.69 1.81 6.43
CA CYS A 118 -3.95 2.98 6.87
C CYS A 118 -2.99 2.70 8.02
N LEU A 119 -1.91 3.50 8.09
CA LEU A 119 -0.87 3.49 9.10
C LEU A 119 -0.91 4.79 9.90
N ASP A 120 -0.48 4.74 11.16
CA ASP A 120 -0.28 5.94 11.99
C ASP A 120 0.80 6.86 11.40
N GLY A 121 0.63 8.18 11.54
CA GLY A 121 1.53 9.19 10.99
C GLY A 121 2.95 9.19 11.55
N ASP A 122 3.18 8.63 12.73
CA ASP A 122 4.52 8.42 13.30
C ASP A 122 5.24 7.20 12.73
N THR A 123 4.56 6.38 11.92
CA THR A 123 5.19 5.26 11.21
C THR A 123 6.32 5.78 10.33
N GLN A 124 7.52 5.23 10.52
CA GLN A 124 8.68 5.55 9.71
C GLN A 124 8.70 4.70 8.43
N VAL A 125 9.10 5.32 7.31
CA VAL A 125 9.31 4.65 6.02
C VAL A 125 10.73 4.87 5.54
N LEU A 126 11.26 3.89 4.81
CA LEU A 126 12.54 4.04 4.12
C LEU A 126 12.30 4.80 2.82
N VAL A 127 12.96 5.94 2.65
CA VAL A 127 12.89 6.75 1.44
C VAL A 127 14.26 6.91 0.81
N ARG A 128 14.29 6.94 -0.52
CA ARG A 128 15.48 7.33 -1.28
C ARG A 128 15.29 8.77 -1.76
N ASN A 129 16.17 9.66 -1.32
CA ASN A 129 16.06 11.06 -1.67
C ASN A 129 16.68 11.33 -3.05
N SER A 130 15.95 12.01 -3.93
CA SER A 130 16.52 12.60 -5.14
C SER A 130 17.45 13.78 -4.77
N VAL A 131 18.41 14.08 -5.64
CA VAL A 131 19.39 15.19 -5.48
C VAL A 131 18.68 16.52 -5.20
N GLU A 132 17.50 16.73 -5.76
CA GLU A 132 16.71 17.96 -5.66
C GLU A 132 16.08 18.16 -4.26
N TRP A 133 15.69 17.07 -3.60
CA TRP A 133 15.13 17.10 -2.25
C TRP A 133 16.20 17.43 -1.20
N ASN A 134 17.42 16.90 -1.37
CA ASN A 134 18.57 17.18 -0.51
C ASN A 134 18.94 18.68 -0.53
N ARG A 135 18.86 19.35 -1.69
CA ARG A 135 19.11 20.82 -1.79
C ARG A 135 18.15 21.64 -0.95
N LYS A 136 16.85 21.36 -0.98
CA LYS A 136 15.83 22.08 -0.22
C LYS A 136 15.94 21.85 1.30
N THR A 137 16.25 20.63 1.71
CA THR A 137 16.30 20.22 3.12
C THR A 137 17.58 20.72 3.81
N LEU A 138 18.68 20.89 3.06
CA LEU A 138 19.96 21.40 3.57
C LEU A 138 20.07 22.91 3.55
N GLY A 139 19.07 23.64 3.04
CA GLY A 139 19.08 25.11 3.00
C GLY A 139 20.13 25.71 2.04
N LEU A 140 20.61 24.93 1.07
CA LEU A 140 21.63 25.32 0.11
C LEU A 140 21.01 26.07 -1.08
N ASN A 141 20.70 27.35 -0.87
CA ASN A 141 20.11 28.21 -1.89
C ASN A 141 21.12 28.86 -2.85
N ASN A 142 22.43 28.64 -2.68
CA ASN A 142 23.47 29.27 -3.52
C ASN A 142 24.10 28.29 -4.51
N SER A 143 24.05 28.67 -5.78
CA SER A 143 24.50 27.90 -6.95
C SER A 143 26.02 27.67 -7.03
N SER A 144 26.85 28.35 -6.24
CA SER A 144 28.31 28.27 -6.33
C SER A 144 28.98 27.17 -5.50
N VAL A 145 28.26 26.51 -4.58
CA VAL A 145 28.79 25.39 -3.78
C VAL A 145 28.31 24.03 -4.32
N ALA A 146 27.40 24.04 -5.30
CA ALA A 146 26.74 22.86 -5.81
C ALA A 146 27.56 22.01 -6.81
N GLU A 147 28.66 22.52 -7.31
CA GLU A 147 29.47 21.82 -8.34
C GLU A 147 30.46 20.80 -7.80
N THR A 148 30.68 20.76 -6.47
CA THR A 148 31.72 19.90 -5.88
C THR A 148 31.20 18.75 -5.01
N ILE A 149 29.89 18.66 -4.75
CA ILE A 149 29.32 17.55 -3.98
C ILE A 149 28.40 16.73 -4.88
N GLN A 150 28.91 15.66 -5.44
CA GLN A 150 28.10 14.55 -5.98
C GLN A 150 27.36 13.91 -4.79
N ILE A 151 26.15 14.42 -4.48
CA ILE A 151 25.29 13.82 -3.44
C ILE A 151 24.70 12.55 -4.05
N ALA A 152 25.33 11.42 -3.79
CA ALA A 152 24.77 10.10 -4.11
C ALA A 152 23.39 9.97 -3.46
N ALA A 153 22.44 9.32 -4.14
CA ALA A 153 21.10 9.08 -3.63
C ALA A 153 21.19 8.32 -2.29
N SER A 154 20.90 9.00 -1.17
CA SER A 154 21.00 8.41 0.16
C SER A 154 19.63 7.88 0.62
N VAL A 155 19.63 6.72 1.29
CA VAL A 155 18.45 6.17 1.95
C VAL A 155 18.30 6.84 3.31
N GLY A 156 17.10 7.37 3.60
CA GLY A 156 16.75 7.95 4.89
C GLY A 156 15.51 7.28 5.49
N LYS A 157 15.27 7.52 6.78
CA LYS A 157 14.00 7.22 7.46
C LYS A 157 13.26 8.51 7.73
N VAL A 158 11.98 8.57 7.35
CA VAL A 158 11.11 9.72 7.60
C VAL A 158 9.77 9.25 8.11
N ARG A 159 9.11 10.06 8.94
CA ARG A 159 7.75 9.78 9.38
C ARG A 159 6.77 10.08 8.25
N VAL A 160 5.75 9.25 8.12
CA VAL A 160 4.74 9.39 7.06
C VAL A 160 4.09 10.77 7.08
N ARG A 161 3.74 11.31 8.26
CA ARG A 161 3.14 12.64 8.40
C ARG A 161 4.00 13.79 7.87
N ASP A 162 5.32 13.64 7.83
CA ASP A 162 6.25 14.70 7.41
C ASP A 162 6.39 14.78 5.87
N ILE A 163 5.88 13.78 5.16
CA ILE A 163 5.97 13.63 3.69
C ILE A 163 4.63 13.60 2.97
N VAL A 164 3.54 13.87 3.68
CA VAL A 164 2.18 13.91 3.10
C VAL A 164 2.11 14.93 1.96
N GLY A 165 1.48 14.54 0.85
CA GLY A 165 1.32 15.37 -0.35
C GLY A 165 2.59 15.58 -1.18
N LYS A 166 3.74 15.01 -0.78
CA LYS A 166 5.02 15.13 -1.52
C LYS A 166 5.34 13.83 -2.25
N PRO A 167 5.83 13.87 -3.50
CA PRO A 167 6.33 12.68 -4.17
C PRO A 167 7.63 12.21 -3.50
N VAL A 168 7.69 10.94 -3.11
CA VAL A 168 8.85 10.31 -2.47
C VAL A 168 9.09 8.93 -3.09
N GLU A 169 10.36 8.51 -3.19
CA GLU A 169 10.69 7.13 -3.56
C GLU A 169 10.76 6.28 -2.30
N ILE A 170 9.91 5.27 -2.20
CA ILE A 170 9.88 4.28 -1.10
C ILE A 170 10.35 2.92 -1.59
N LEU A 171 10.85 2.11 -0.66
CA LEU A 171 11.27 0.75 -0.95
C LEU A 171 10.04 -0.18 -0.94
N THR A 172 9.89 -0.95 -2.02
CA THR A 172 8.84 -1.96 -2.22
C THR A 172 9.46 -3.35 -2.36
N LEU A 173 8.66 -4.37 -2.62
CA LEU A 173 9.17 -5.72 -2.89
C LEU A 173 10.08 -5.76 -4.13
N ASP A 174 9.77 -4.98 -5.17
CA ASP A 174 10.47 -4.94 -6.46
C ASP A 174 11.40 -3.72 -6.61
N GLY A 175 11.83 -3.13 -5.50
CA GLY A 175 12.77 -2.00 -5.49
C GLY A 175 12.13 -0.65 -5.17
N TRP A 176 12.76 0.42 -5.59
CA TRP A 176 12.34 1.79 -5.29
C TRP A 176 11.24 2.27 -6.24
N LYS A 177 10.15 2.81 -5.67
CA LYS A 177 8.98 3.32 -6.40
C LYS A 177 8.57 4.69 -5.89
N SER A 178 8.17 5.56 -6.81
CA SER A 178 7.65 6.89 -6.47
C SER A 178 6.19 6.81 -6.01
N VAL A 179 5.88 7.40 -4.86
CA VAL A 179 4.55 7.45 -4.28
C VAL A 179 4.26 8.79 -3.60
N ILE A 180 2.98 9.06 -3.33
CA ILE A 180 2.53 10.20 -2.52
C ILE A 180 1.69 9.66 -1.37
N PHE A 181 2.06 10.00 -0.12
CA PHE A 181 1.26 9.69 1.05
C PHE A 181 0.14 10.72 1.22
N ARG A 182 -1.03 10.23 1.64
CA ARG A 182 -2.22 11.06 1.93
C ARG A 182 -2.75 10.73 3.32
N SER A 183 -3.39 11.72 3.98
CA SER A 183 -4.15 11.51 5.21
C SER A 183 -5.51 10.90 4.89
N TYR A 184 -5.99 10.03 5.78
CA TYR A 184 -7.30 9.39 5.71
C TYR A 184 -8.10 9.58 7.01
N GLY A 185 -7.83 10.71 7.68
CA GLY A 185 -8.53 11.11 8.89
C GLY A 185 -8.21 10.25 10.12
N ARG A 186 -8.98 10.41 11.18
CA ARG A 186 -8.79 9.70 12.45
C ARG A 186 -9.53 8.38 12.45
N GLN A 187 -8.84 7.31 12.82
CA GLN A 187 -9.40 5.95 12.87
C GLN A 187 -8.91 5.19 14.10
N GLN A 188 -9.72 4.24 14.54
CA GLN A 188 -9.35 3.27 15.59
C GLN A 188 -8.10 2.50 15.18
N VAL A 189 -7.08 2.48 16.02
CA VAL A 189 -5.79 1.87 15.70
C VAL A 189 -5.39 0.75 16.67
N TYR A 190 -4.49 -0.09 16.19
CA TYR A 190 -3.95 -1.26 16.88
C TYR A 190 -2.43 -1.20 16.88
N ARG A 191 -1.83 -1.58 18.00
CA ARG A 191 -0.37 -1.77 18.11
C ARG A 191 0.00 -3.18 17.70
N ILE A 192 0.96 -3.30 16.80
CA ILE A 192 1.56 -4.55 16.33
C ILE A 192 2.98 -4.59 16.86
N THR A 193 3.27 -5.56 17.75
CA THR A 193 4.60 -5.75 18.34
C THR A 193 5.27 -6.95 17.69
N LEU A 194 6.47 -6.76 17.14
CA LEU A 194 7.28 -7.80 16.52
C LEU A 194 8.21 -8.49 17.53
N ARG A 195 8.77 -9.64 17.15
CA ARG A 195 9.71 -10.40 17.99
C ARG A 195 11.01 -9.66 18.28
N ASN A 196 11.47 -8.81 17.38
CA ASN A 196 12.66 -7.97 17.58
C ASN A 196 12.40 -6.70 18.38
N GLY A 197 11.17 -6.50 18.88
CA GLY A 197 10.75 -5.35 19.67
C GLY A 197 10.29 -4.13 18.86
N ASP A 198 10.30 -4.19 17.52
CA ASP A 198 9.72 -3.12 16.71
C ASP A 198 8.20 -3.08 16.92
N GLU A 199 7.64 -1.87 16.96
CA GLU A 199 6.22 -1.62 17.10
C GLU A 199 5.71 -0.76 15.95
N PHE A 200 4.52 -1.11 15.45
CA PHE A 200 3.81 -0.34 14.43
C PHE A 200 2.37 -0.11 14.87
N ILE A 201 1.78 0.96 14.37
CA ILE A 201 0.39 1.29 14.63
C ILE A 201 -0.34 1.37 13.30
N ALA A 202 -1.43 0.61 13.19
CA ALA A 202 -2.22 0.50 11.98
C ALA A 202 -3.71 0.27 12.29
N THR A 203 -4.56 0.54 11.30
CA THR A 203 -6.00 0.24 11.40
C THR A 203 -6.27 -1.27 11.43
N ALA A 204 -7.44 -1.66 11.93
CA ALA A 204 -7.87 -3.06 12.04
C ALA A 204 -7.77 -3.83 10.72
N ASN A 205 -8.13 -3.16 9.63
CA ASN A 205 -8.24 -3.74 8.29
C ASN A 205 -6.94 -3.65 7.49
N HIS A 206 -5.91 -2.98 8.02
CA HIS A 206 -4.64 -2.85 7.33
C HIS A 206 -4.07 -4.21 6.97
N GLU A 207 -3.65 -4.38 5.71
CA GLU A 207 -3.19 -5.65 5.16
C GLU A 207 -1.67 -5.77 5.20
N TRP A 208 -1.25 -6.95 5.61
CA TRP A 208 0.14 -7.31 5.77
C TRP A 208 0.47 -8.53 4.92
N PRO A 209 1.46 -8.48 4.04
CA PRO A 209 1.97 -9.64 3.36
C PRO A 209 2.67 -10.56 4.37
N VAL A 210 2.17 -11.79 4.51
CA VAL A 210 2.68 -12.79 5.46
C VAL A 210 3.35 -13.95 4.74
N PHE A 211 4.37 -14.50 5.39
CA PHE A 211 5.11 -15.66 4.92
C PHE A 211 4.44 -16.96 5.37
N TYR A 212 4.28 -17.91 4.43
CA TYR A 212 3.90 -19.29 4.71
C TYR A 212 4.93 -20.24 4.09
N GLN A 213 5.42 -21.20 4.86
CA GLN A 213 6.45 -22.17 4.40
C GLN A 213 6.05 -23.00 3.16
N THR A 214 4.75 -23.09 2.90
CA THR A 214 4.17 -23.88 1.81
C THR A 214 3.81 -23.07 0.56
N LYS A 215 3.97 -21.74 0.57
CA LYS A 215 3.59 -20.85 -0.54
C LYS A 215 4.80 -20.06 -1.05
N GLN A 216 4.98 -20.05 -2.36
CA GLN A 216 6.06 -19.28 -3.01
C GLN A 216 5.83 -17.76 -3.00
N ARG A 217 4.57 -17.31 -2.88
CA ARG A 217 4.18 -15.89 -2.84
C ARG A 217 3.58 -15.50 -1.48
N PRO A 218 3.73 -14.23 -1.04
CA PRO A 218 3.13 -13.75 0.20
C PRO A 218 1.60 -13.83 0.12
N SER A 219 0.98 -14.20 1.23
CA SER A 219 -0.47 -14.07 1.41
C SER A 219 -0.75 -12.86 2.28
N LYS A 220 -1.76 -12.06 1.97
CA LYS A 220 -2.14 -10.89 2.78
C LYS A 220 -3.07 -11.29 3.93
N VAL A 221 -2.86 -10.68 5.10
CA VAL A 221 -3.66 -10.89 6.33
C VAL A 221 -3.92 -9.54 6.99
N THR A 222 -5.14 -9.32 7.50
CA THR A 222 -5.48 -8.08 8.22
C THR A 222 -4.78 -8.00 9.58
N THR A 223 -4.62 -6.77 10.12
CA THR A 223 -4.02 -6.50 11.44
C THR A 223 -4.57 -7.42 12.53
N LEU A 224 -5.89 -7.60 12.61
CA LEU A 224 -6.53 -8.44 13.64
C LEU A 224 -6.13 -9.93 13.59
N ARG A 225 -5.65 -10.41 12.44
CA ARG A 225 -5.27 -11.82 12.23
C ARG A 225 -3.75 -12.04 12.20
N LEU A 226 -2.96 -11.03 12.55
CA LEU A 226 -1.50 -11.06 12.46
C LEU A 226 -0.79 -11.83 13.56
N LYS A 227 -1.36 -11.95 14.76
CA LYS A 227 -0.70 -12.60 15.89
C LYS A 227 -0.17 -14.00 15.50
N GLY A 228 1.11 -14.22 15.72
CA GLY A 228 1.80 -15.47 15.38
C GLY A 228 2.18 -15.63 13.90
N LYS A 229 1.78 -14.71 13.01
CA LYS A 229 2.18 -14.71 11.60
C LYS A 229 3.58 -14.12 11.43
N SER A 230 4.23 -14.43 10.29
CA SER A 230 5.53 -13.88 9.94
C SER A 230 5.37 -12.88 8.79
N LEU A 231 5.86 -11.65 8.99
CA LEU A 231 5.88 -10.58 7.99
C LEU A 231 7.15 -10.66 7.16
N PHE A 232 7.08 -10.29 5.91
CA PHE A 232 8.24 -10.17 5.04
C PHE A 232 9.09 -8.96 5.38
N ILE A 233 10.38 -9.07 5.11
CA ILE A 233 11.35 -7.99 5.24
C ILE A 233 11.97 -7.75 3.86
N ALA A 234 11.91 -6.50 3.38
CA ALA A 234 12.64 -6.02 2.23
C ALA A 234 13.61 -4.93 2.69
N LEU A 235 14.86 -5.06 2.30
CA LEU A 235 15.94 -4.15 2.68
C LEU A 235 16.54 -3.50 1.43
N PRO A 236 17.02 -2.24 1.52
CA PRO A 236 17.72 -1.62 0.42
C PRO A 236 19.00 -2.40 0.10
N PRO A 237 19.50 -2.31 -1.15
CA PRO A 237 20.81 -2.84 -1.48
C PRO A 237 21.90 -2.16 -0.66
N ARG A 238 23.07 -2.81 -0.53
CA ARG A 238 24.22 -2.20 0.11
C ARG A 238 24.58 -0.87 -0.58
N PRO A 239 24.90 0.17 0.20
CA PRO A 239 25.42 1.41 -0.37
C PRO A 239 26.75 1.22 -1.07
N GLU A 240 27.11 2.16 -1.94
CA GLU A 240 28.40 2.16 -2.64
C GLU A 240 29.57 2.30 -1.67
N THR A 241 30.67 1.61 -2.00
CA THR A 241 31.94 1.64 -1.25
C THR A 241 32.88 2.74 -1.78
N ASN A 242 32.41 3.99 -1.67
CA ASN A 242 33.12 5.21 -2.08
C ASN A 242 33.98 5.81 -0.95
N GLN A 243 34.43 7.08 -1.08
CA GLN A 243 35.22 7.75 -0.05
C GLN A 243 34.46 7.90 1.27
N ASP A 244 33.15 8.23 1.22
CA ASP A 244 32.28 8.28 2.42
C ASP A 244 32.30 6.96 3.20
N TYR A 245 32.26 5.83 2.48
CA TYR A 245 32.35 4.50 3.11
C TYR A 245 33.68 4.31 3.83
N ARG A 246 34.81 4.74 3.25
CA ARG A 246 36.14 4.67 3.88
C ARG A 246 36.22 5.55 5.12
N ASP A 247 35.74 6.78 5.03
CA ASP A 247 35.68 7.72 6.15
C ASP A 247 34.80 7.17 7.28
N GLY A 248 33.68 6.54 6.92
CA GLY A 248 32.82 5.83 7.85
C GLY A 248 33.53 4.69 8.57
N ILE A 249 34.31 3.86 7.85
CA ILE A 249 35.10 2.77 8.47
C ILE A 249 36.05 3.32 9.53
N VAL A 250 36.80 4.39 9.20
CA VAL A 250 37.74 5.02 10.13
C VAL A 250 36.98 5.52 11.37
N HIS A 251 35.83 6.15 11.18
CA HIS A 251 34.97 6.59 12.25
C HIS A 251 34.53 5.40 13.15
N GLY A 252 34.03 4.32 12.57
CA GLY A 252 33.57 3.15 13.31
C GLY A 252 34.69 2.47 14.11
N ILE A 253 35.92 2.38 13.53
CA ILE A 253 37.09 1.85 14.22
C ILE A 253 37.51 2.73 15.41
N VAL A 254 37.56 4.05 15.20
CA VAL A 254 37.94 4.98 16.27
C VAL A 254 36.84 5.09 17.32
N PHE A 255 35.59 5.06 16.96
CA PHE A 255 34.46 5.06 17.89
C PHE A 255 34.54 3.88 18.86
N GLY A 256 34.78 2.67 18.35
CA GLY A 256 34.97 1.46 19.19
C GLY A 256 36.25 1.51 20.00
N ASP A 257 37.39 1.24 19.41
CA ASP A 257 38.65 1.02 20.11
C ASP A 257 39.59 2.23 20.14
N GLY A 258 39.21 3.37 19.53
CA GLY A 258 40.08 4.53 19.50
C GLY A 258 40.00 5.41 20.76
N SER A 259 40.96 6.30 20.90
CA SER A 259 40.99 7.34 21.92
C SER A 259 41.30 8.71 21.32
N LYS A 260 40.74 9.77 21.93
CA LYS A 260 41.00 11.15 21.56
C LYS A 260 42.22 11.65 22.31
N ASN A 261 43.14 12.29 21.60
CA ASN A 261 44.24 12.96 22.25
C ASN A 261 43.77 14.25 22.87
N SER A 262 43.86 14.41 24.19
CA SER A 262 43.40 15.59 24.92
C SER A 262 44.16 16.87 24.55
N ALA A 263 45.39 16.78 24.05
CA ALA A 263 46.25 17.90 23.70
C ALA A 263 46.15 18.31 22.21
N ALA A 264 45.52 17.49 21.38
CA ALA A 264 45.37 17.73 19.95
C ALA A 264 43.99 17.24 19.45
N THR A 265 43.45 17.84 18.38
CA THR A 265 42.22 17.38 17.72
C THR A 265 42.45 16.13 16.84
N THR A 266 43.19 15.16 17.38
CA THR A 266 43.56 13.92 16.69
C THR A 266 43.15 12.72 17.50
N TYR A 267 43.01 11.59 16.80
CA TYR A 267 42.66 10.30 17.41
C TYR A 267 43.75 9.26 17.18
N CYS A 268 43.76 8.24 18.00
CA CYS A 268 44.66 7.10 17.84
C CYS A 268 43.94 5.80 18.20
N VAL A 269 44.45 4.69 17.68
CA VAL A 269 43.92 3.35 17.95
C VAL A 269 45.08 2.33 18.06
N TYR A 270 44.90 1.36 18.94
CA TYR A 270 45.79 0.20 19.06
C TYR A 270 45.10 -1.03 18.53
N LEU A 271 45.69 -1.72 17.56
CA LEU A 271 45.13 -2.90 16.89
C LEU A 271 45.85 -4.17 17.34
N PHE A 272 45.07 -5.13 17.83
CA PHE A 272 45.58 -6.40 18.37
C PHE A 272 45.04 -7.59 17.54
N GLY A 273 45.80 -8.67 17.48
CA GLY A 273 45.37 -9.96 16.91
C GLY A 273 44.74 -9.79 15.53
N GLY A 274 43.52 -10.25 15.33
CA GLY A 274 42.75 -10.14 14.08
C GLY A 274 42.40 -8.70 13.67
N GLN A 275 42.47 -7.72 14.62
CA GLN A 275 42.23 -6.31 14.27
C GLN A 275 43.39 -5.72 13.46
N ARG A 276 44.55 -6.37 13.37
CA ARG A 276 45.67 -5.92 12.53
C ARG A 276 45.28 -5.78 11.04
N ASP A 277 44.25 -6.52 10.59
CA ASP A 277 43.68 -6.38 9.22
C ASP A 277 43.17 -4.96 8.95
N LEU A 278 42.77 -4.23 10.00
CA LEU A 278 42.19 -2.90 9.91
C LEU A 278 43.22 -1.80 9.55
N VAL A 279 44.51 -2.09 9.63
CA VAL A 279 45.58 -1.16 9.29
C VAL A 279 45.46 -0.67 7.85
N SER A 280 44.97 -1.53 6.96
CA SER A 280 44.79 -1.22 5.54
C SER A 280 43.79 -0.08 5.31
N TYR A 281 42.83 0.14 6.21
CA TYR A 281 41.84 1.22 6.18
C TYR A 281 42.30 2.50 6.87
N LEU A 282 43.27 2.40 7.78
CA LEU A 282 43.71 3.52 8.63
C LEU A 282 45.02 4.18 8.16
N LYS A 283 45.85 3.49 7.36
CA LYS A 283 47.18 3.96 6.94
C LYS A 283 47.20 5.27 6.19
N ASP A 284 46.09 5.59 5.48
CA ASP A 284 45.96 6.83 4.71
C ASP A 284 45.44 8.00 5.56
N TYR A 285 45.03 7.76 6.81
CA TYR A 285 44.47 8.74 7.75
C TYR A 285 45.39 9.08 8.93
N GLY A 286 46.39 8.23 9.21
CA GLY A 286 47.29 8.42 10.32
C GLY A 286 48.62 7.71 10.13
N HIS A 287 49.60 7.98 10.97
CA HIS A 287 50.88 7.30 10.93
C HIS A 287 50.83 5.99 11.66
N VAL A 288 51.38 4.96 11.03
CA VAL A 288 51.34 3.56 11.52
C VAL A 288 52.67 3.22 12.11
N VAL A 289 52.69 2.70 13.38
CA VAL A 289 53.89 2.22 14.08
C VAL A 289 53.61 0.91 14.74
N THR A 290 54.52 -0.04 14.62
CA THR A 290 54.50 -1.27 15.45
C THR A 290 54.98 -0.91 16.85
N TYR A 291 54.15 -1.16 17.87
CA TYR A 291 54.49 -0.81 19.24
C TYR A 291 55.59 -1.72 19.77
N SER A 292 56.71 -1.10 20.22
CA SER A 292 57.88 -1.75 20.80
C SER A 292 58.24 -1.13 22.16
N GLY A 293 57.28 -0.56 22.90
CA GLY A 293 57.50 0.14 24.16
C GLY A 293 57.48 -0.77 25.38
N LYS A 294 57.73 -0.18 26.57
CA LYS A 294 57.83 -0.89 27.87
C LYS A 294 56.52 -1.44 28.44
N ASN A 295 55.39 -1.26 27.78
CA ASN A 295 54.08 -1.78 28.25
C ASN A 295 53.84 -3.18 27.66
N PRO A 296 53.94 -4.26 28.47
CA PRO A 296 53.77 -5.63 27.98
C PRO A 296 52.41 -5.92 27.41
N ARG A 297 51.36 -5.13 27.79
CA ARG A 297 50.01 -5.26 27.30
C ARG A 297 49.86 -4.76 25.86
N LEU A 298 50.79 -3.97 25.37
CA LEU A 298 50.80 -3.38 24.03
C LEU A 298 51.81 -4.03 23.10
N GLU A 299 52.56 -5.01 23.59
CA GLU A 299 53.61 -5.69 22.83
C GLU A 299 53.03 -6.33 21.55
N GLY A 300 53.60 -6.01 20.40
CA GLY A 300 53.13 -6.45 19.09
C GLY A 300 51.84 -5.85 18.59
N ALA A 301 51.26 -4.84 19.28
CA ALA A 301 50.16 -4.07 18.75
C ALA A 301 50.61 -3.19 17.59
N ILE A 302 49.71 -2.91 16.63
CA ILE A 302 49.91 -1.88 15.66
C ILE A 302 49.25 -0.60 16.21
N PHE A 303 50.04 0.47 16.38
CA PHE A 303 49.57 1.78 16.76
C PHE A 303 49.34 2.62 15.50
N VAL A 304 48.13 3.24 15.37
CA VAL A 304 47.83 4.22 14.37
C VAL A 304 47.47 5.53 15.08
N GLY A 305 48.31 6.55 14.91
CA GLY A 305 48.15 7.85 15.57
C GLY A 305 48.03 8.99 14.60
N GLY A 306 47.61 10.16 15.12
CA GLY A 306 47.47 11.38 14.33
C GLY A 306 46.29 11.40 13.37
N ILE A 307 45.31 10.51 13.57
CA ILE A 307 44.08 10.47 12.75
C ILE A 307 43.34 11.80 12.93
N ARG A 308 43.09 12.49 11.82
CA ARG A 308 42.37 13.77 11.80
C ARG A 308 40.98 13.58 11.20
N SER A 309 39.99 14.29 11.75
CA SER A 309 38.62 14.33 11.22
C SER A 309 37.98 15.67 11.51
N GLN A 310 37.11 16.10 10.63
CA GLN A 310 36.25 17.27 10.87
C GLN A 310 35.07 16.94 11.82
N PHE A 311 34.84 15.65 12.10
CA PHE A 311 33.79 15.16 12.99
C PHE A 311 34.38 14.65 14.30
N ASN A 312 33.56 14.63 15.36
CA ASN A 312 33.93 13.95 16.61
C ASN A 312 33.79 12.44 16.42
N LEU A 313 34.91 11.75 16.27
CA LEU A 313 34.91 10.29 16.03
C LEU A 313 34.57 9.45 17.28
N LYS A 314 34.27 10.08 18.42
CA LYS A 314 33.81 9.42 19.66
C LYS A 314 32.31 9.66 19.93
N GLU A 315 31.56 10.12 18.95
CA GLU A 315 30.11 10.22 18.94
C GLU A 315 29.54 9.43 17.74
N ILE A 316 28.31 8.96 17.82
CA ILE A 316 27.68 8.31 16.67
C ILE A 316 27.55 9.30 15.50
N PRO A 317 27.63 8.86 14.23
CA PRO A 317 27.48 9.76 13.10
C PRO A 317 26.10 10.45 13.09
N SER A 318 26.07 11.72 12.64
CA SER A 318 24.80 12.39 12.41
C SER A 318 23.89 11.62 11.46
N THR A 319 22.60 11.62 11.72
CA THR A 319 21.58 11.02 10.84
C THR A 319 21.57 11.59 9.42
N LYS A 320 22.17 12.79 9.23
CA LYS A 320 22.32 13.46 7.93
C LYS A 320 23.46 12.90 7.08
N MET A 321 24.35 12.08 7.64
CA MET A 321 25.42 11.44 6.88
C MET A 321 24.86 10.47 5.83
N SER A 322 25.60 10.29 4.74
CA SER A 322 25.18 9.39 3.64
C SER A 322 25.05 7.94 4.09
N SER A 323 24.27 7.16 3.34
CA SER A 323 24.15 5.71 3.61
C SER A 323 25.50 4.99 3.46
N SER A 324 26.37 5.45 2.54
CA SER A 324 27.74 4.91 2.40
C SER A 324 28.58 5.15 3.64
N TYR A 325 28.51 6.35 4.22
CA TYR A 325 29.21 6.67 5.47
C TYR A 325 28.71 5.79 6.63
N TRP A 326 27.40 5.68 6.82
CA TRP A 326 26.81 4.83 7.86
C TRP A 326 27.15 3.35 7.65
N TYR A 327 27.20 2.90 6.40
CA TYR A 327 27.62 1.53 6.11
C TYR A 327 29.07 1.28 6.52
N GLY A 328 29.99 2.19 6.18
CA GLY A 328 31.38 2.13 6.62
C GLY A 328 31.50 2.15 8.14
N PHE A 329 30.77 3.04 8.82
CA PHE A 329 30.76 3.15 10.28
C PHE A 329 30.34 1.82 10.94
N ILE A 330 29.26 1.21 10.46
CA ILE A 330 28.78 -0.07 11.02
C ILE A 330 29.80 -1.19 10.76
N CYS A 331 30.40 -1.29 9.58
CA CYS A 331 31.45 -2.27 9.28
C CYS A 331 32.70 -2.08 10.17
N GLY A 332 33.13 -0.82 10.37
CA GLY A 332 34.22 -0.47 11.26
C GLY A 332 33.94 -0.83 12.72
N LEU A 333 32.74 -0.53 13.20
CA LEU A 333 32.30 -0.82 14.55
C LEU A 333 32.15 -2.34 14.81
N ILE A 334 31.64 -3.10 13.85
CA ILE A 334 31.61 -4.58 13.94
C ILE A 334 33.04 -5.15 14.04
N ALA A 335 34.00 -4.50 13.41
CA ALA A 335 35.39 -4.97 13.44
C ALA A 335 36.12 -4.69 14.76
N THR A 336 35.64 -3.75 15.57
CA THR A 336 36.20 -3.39 16.90
C THR A 336 35.34 -3.93 18.05
N ASP A 337 34.22 -3.29 18.32
CA ASP A 337 33.28 -3.64 19.38
C ASP A 337 32.27 -4.75 18.98
N GLY A 338 32.41 -5.27 17.76
CA GLY A 338 31.59 -6.39 17.32
C GLY A 338 32.19 -7.73 17.67
N HIS A 339 31.31 -8.73 17.74
CA HIS A 339 31.75 -10.13 17.88
C HIS A 339 31.12 -10.98 16.78
N CYS A 340 31.85 -11.99 16.35
CA CYS A 340 31.31 -13.05 15.52
C CYS A 340 31.49 -14.38 16.29
N SER A 341 30.35 -14.97 16.71
CA SER A 341 30.36 -16.24 17.46
C SER A 341 30.71 -17.43 16.56
N SER A 342 31.05 -18.58 17.16
CA SER A 342 31.39 -19.81 16.43
C SER A 342 30.26 -20.32 15.49
N ASN A 343 29.01 -19.96 15.78
CA ASN A 343 27.86 -20.29 14.94
C ASN A 343 27.53 -19.19 13.90
N GLY A 344 28.41 -18.19 13.70
CA GLY A 344 28.27 -17.12 12.73
C GLY A 344 27.26 -16.05 13.11
N GLN A 345 26.88 -15.91 14.40
CA GLN A 345 26.05 -14.78 14.84
C GLN A 345 26.95 -13.56 15.02
N VAL A 346 26.57 -12.45 14.37
CA VAL A 346 27.27 -11.16 14.48
C VAL A 346 26.46 -10.22 15.36
N GLY A 347 27.13 -9.49 16.22
CA GLY A 347 26.53 -8.48 17.09
C GLY A 347 27.52 -7.36 17.40
N ILE A 348 26.99 -6.24 17.87
CA ILE A 348 27.71 -5.05 18.33
C ILE A 348 27.46 -4.92 19.83
N ASP A 349 28.53 -4.74 20.62
CA ASP A 349 28.48 -4.56 22.05
C ASP A 349 28.83 -3.12 22.41
N GLN A 350 27.96 -2.43 23.18
CA GLN A 350 28.20 -1.07 23.66
C GLN A 350 27.79 -0.93 25.14
N ALA A 351 28.48 -0.08 25.85
CA ALA A 351 28.14 0.26 27.23
C ALA A 351 27.01 1.32 27.29
N ASP A 352 26.94 2.20 26.31
CA ASP A 352 25.90 3.20 26.17
C ASP A 352 24.72 2.63 25.40
N LEU A 353 23.52 2.69 26.02
CA LEU A 353 22.29 2.18 25.43
C LEU A 353 21.76 3.13 24.37
N ASP A 354 21.85 4.45 24.60
CA ASP A 354 21.32 5.46 23.70
C ASP A 354 22.08 5.45 22.36
N ASP A 355 23.40 5.33 22.41
CA ASP A 355 24.25 5.16 21.23
C ASP A 355 23.86 3.89 20.44
N LEU A 356 23.63 2.78 21.15
CA LEU A 356 23.29 1.52 20.51
C LEU A 356 21.87 1.55 19.91
N GLU A 357 20.93 2.23 20.54
CA GLU A 357 19.59 2.50 20.00
C GLU A 357 19.67 3.40 18.76
N GLY A 358 20.47 4.46 18.80
CA GLY A 358 20.74 5.31 17.64
C GLY A 358 21.33 4.54 16.46
N ILE A 359 22.28 3.64 16.71
CA ILE A 359 22.85 2.75 15.69
C ILE A 359 21.75 1.80 15.15
N ARG A 360 20.94 1.22 16.02
CA ARG A 360 19.85 0.30 15.64
C ARG A 360 18.84 0.97 14.71
N GLU A 361 18.52 2.23 14.93
CA GLU A 361 17.62 2.97 14.06
C GLU A 361 18.19 3.17 12.64
N GLN A 362 19.51 3.32 12.49
CA GLN A 362 20.13 3.60 11.20
C GLN A 362 20.50 2.34 10.40
N ILE A 363 20.58 1.20 11.04
CA ILE A 363 21.13 -0.04 10.44
C ILE A 363 20.34 -0.53 9.21
N ALA A 364 19.02 -0.31 9.17
CA ALA A 364 18.19 -0.71 8.04
C ALA A 364 18.45 0.12 6.77
N ARG A 365 18.96 1.36 6.89
CA ARG A 365 19.32 2.23 5.75
C ARG A 365 20.43 1.64 4.90
N VAL A 366 21.27 0.80 5.51
CA VAL A 366 22.41 0.18 4.84
C VAL A 366 22.15 -1.29 4.44
N GLY A 367 20.89 -1.70 4.48
CA GLY A 367 20.48 -3.04 4.05
C GLY A 367 20.74 -4.14 5.10
N LEU A 368 20.95 -3.80 6.36
CA LEU A 368 21.11 -4.74 7.47
C LEU A 368 19.85 -4.77 8.33
N PHE A 369 19.50 -5.93 8.92
CA PHE A 369 18.31 -6.06 9.76
C PHE A 369 18.67 -6.23 11.23
N PRO A 370 18.28 -5.26 12.10
CA PRO A 370 18.61 -5.31 13.53
C PRO A 370 17.63 -6.21 14.31
N ASN A 371 18.15 -6.90 15.31
CA ASN A 371 17.35 -7.57 16.33
C ASN A 371 17.10 -6.65 17.53
N LYS A 372 16.44 -7.17 18.57
CA LYS A 372 16.25 -6.46 19.83
C LYS A 372 17.59 -6.29 20.56
N ILE A 373 17.79 -5.10 21.13
CA ILE A 373 18.88 -4.87 22.06
C ILE A 373 18.57 -5.59 23.38
N PHE A 374 19.57 -6.24 23.94
CA PHE A 374 19.47 -6.89 25.25
C PHE A 374 20.74 -6.64 26.06
N ARG A 375 20.58 -6.68 27.36
CA ARG A 375 21.70 -6.56 28.29
C ARG A 375 22.49 -7.86 28.27
N SER A 376 23.73 -7.81 27.85
CA SER A 376 24.60 -8.99 27.70
C SER A 376 25.50 -9.24 28.93
N ARG A 377 25.74 -8.21 29.76
CA ARG A 377 26.55 -8.26 30.94
C ARG A 377 26.12 -7.27 32.00
N GLU A 378 26.18 -7.67 33.29
CA GLU A 378 25.84 -6.83 34.44
C GLU A 378 27.07 -6.51 35.31
N LEU A 379 28.04 -7.39 35.36
CA LEU A 379 29.22 -7.25 36.16
C LEU A 379 30.47 -7.38 35.30
N ASN A 380 31.49 -6.60 35.61
CA ASN A 380 32.81 -6.73 35.01
C ASN A 380 33.46 -8.06 35.44
N PRO A 381 33.82 -8.96 34.52
CA PRO A 381 34.35 -10.29 34.86
C PRO A 381 35.72 -10.26 35.54
N PHE A 382 36.44 -9.14 35.49
CA PHE A 382 37.81 -9.02 36.08
C PHE A 382 37.82 -8.46 37.50
N ASN A 383 36.85 -7.60 37.86
CA ASN A 383 36.84 -6.93 39.16
C ASN A 383 35.52 -7.01 39.92
N GLY A 384 34.48 -7.67 39.34
CA GLY A 384 33.17 -7.85 39.96
C GLY A 384 32.33 -6.57 40.12
N GLN A 385 32.81 -5.42 39.63
CA GLN A 385 32.10 -4.16 39.73
C GLN A 385 30.91 -4.09 38.70
N PRO A 386 29.85 -3.35 39.00
CA PRO A 386 28.77 -3.15 38.04
C PRO A 386 29.33 -2.60 36.71
N SER A 387 29.01 -3.29 35.64
CA SER A 387 29.43 -2.90 34.29
C SER A 387 28.36 -3.37 33.30
N HIS A 388 27.51 -2.43 32.88
CA HIS A 388 26.45 -2.70 31.94
C HIS A 388 27.04 -2.80 30.53
N LEU A 389 26.69 -3.86 29.82
CA LEU A 389 27.02 -4.01 28.41
C LEU A 389 25.75 -4.44 27.67
N TYR A 390 25.41 -3.73 26.64
CA TYR A 390 24.25 -3.99 25.79
C TYR A 390 24.72 -4.59 24.48
N ARG A 391 23.91 -5.45 23.89
CA ARG A 391 24.20 -6.13 22.64
C ARG A 391 23.08 -5.99 21.63
N LEU A 392 23.44 -5.58 20.43
CA LEU A 392 22.61 -5.56 19.25
C LEU A 392 23.06 -6.66 18.29
N ASN A 393 22.28 -7.72 18.15
CA ASN A 393 22.55 -8.73 17.13
C ASN A 393 21.99 -8.30 15.77
N ILE A 394 22.75 -8.57 14.71
CA ILE A 394 22.31 -8.37 13.32
C ILE A 394 21.83 -9.71 12.76
N SER A 395 20.72 -9.71 12.06
CA SER A 395 20.13 -10.93 11.51
C SER A 395 20.97 -11.54 10.41
N LYS A 396 21.25 -12.85 10.53
CA LYS A 396 22.13 -13.59 9.62
C LYS A 396 21.70 -13.52 8.14
N PHE A 397 20.39 -13.43 7.86
CA PHE A 397 19.89 -13.37 6.49
C PHE A 397 20.28 -12.07 5.78
N SER A 398 20.50 -10.99 6.54
CA SER A 398 20.88 -9.69 5.99
C SER A 398 22.39 -9.47 5.90
N LEU A 399 23.23 -10.37 6.42
CA LEU A 399 24.68 -10.24 6.45
C LEU A 399 25.34 -11.03 5.32
N THR A 400 26.45 -10.49 4.81
CA THR A 400 27.36 -11.11 3.87
C THR A 400 28.81 -11.06 4.40
N GLU A 401 29.73 -11.79 3.82
CA GLU A 401 31.15 -11.73 4.18
C GLU A 401 31.77 -10.35 3.91
N ALA A 402 31.23 -9.62 2.91
CA ALA A 402 31.71 -8.27 2.58
C ALA A 402 31.44 -7.24 3.69
N ASP A 403 30.46 -7.50 4.58
CA ASP A 403 30.16 -6.63 5.72
C ASP A 403 31.19 -6.76 6.86
N LEU A 404 32.10 -7.76 6.80
CA LEU A 404 33.06 -8.11 7.85
C LEU A 404 34.47 -7.76 7.43
N LEU A 405 35.10 -6.77 8.07
CA LEU A 405 36.42 -6.29 7.70
C LEU A 405 37.56 -7.21 8.17
N ARG A 406 37.33 -7.96 9.27
CA ARG A 406 38.34 -8.86 9.87
C ARG A 406 38.28 -10.26 9.28
N GLY A 407 39.45 -10.85 8.99
CA GLY A 407 39.59 -12.21 8.47
C GLY A 407 39.04 -13.30 9.42
N ASP A 408 39.29 -13.20 10.73
CA ASP A 408 38.78 -14.14 11.72
C ASP A 408 37.24 -14.07 11.87
N HIS A 409 36.65 -12.91 11.70
CA HIS A 409 35.17 -12.76 11.64
C HIS A 409 34.60 -13.44 10.41
N ARG A 410 35.21 -13.22 9.21
CA ARG A 410 34.81 -13.88 7.98
C ARG A 410 34.89 -15.40 8.06
N GLU A 411 35.98 -15.94 8.62
CA GLU A 411 36.14 -17.37 8.80
C GLU A 411 35.05 -17.97 9.71
N ARG A 412 34.74 -17.33 10.84
CA ARG A 412 33.64 -17.77 11.72
C ARG A 412 32.28 -17.66 11.05
N PHE A 413 32.06 -16.61 10.31
CA PHE A 413 30.81 -16.38 9.62
C PHE A 413 30.60 -17.38 8.46
N SER A 414 31.65 -17.77 7.72
CA SER A 414 31.58 -18.78 6.66
C SER A 414 31.18 -20.16 7.17
N LYS A 415 31.53 -20.48 8.43
CA LYS A 415 31.13 -21.74 9.12
C LYS A 415 29.67 -21.76 9.57
N ARG A 416 28.90 -20.66 9.32
CA ARG A 416 27.48 -20.58 9.69
C ARG A 416 26.65 -21.70 9.03
N ARG A 417 25.84 -22.40 9.81
CA ARG A 417 24.79 -23.26 9.26
C ARG A 417 23.60 -22.40 8.87
N ILE A 418 23.36 -22.24 7.57
CA ILE A 418 22.11 -21.69 7.06
C ILE A 418 21.11 -22.85 7.11
N THR A 419 20.29 -22.92 8.15
CA THR A 419 19.12 -23.78 8.12
C THR A 419 18.11 -23.17 7.18
N SER A 420 17.44 -23.95 6.35
CA SER A 420 16.41 -23.54 5.38
C SER A 420 15.23 -22.73 5.97
N LYS A 421 15.23 -22.50 7.28
CA LYS A 421 14.23 -21.73 8.03
C LYS A 421 14.62 -20.26 8.29
N VAL A 422 15.81 -19.82 7.92
CA VAL A 422 16.26 -18.43 8.10
C VAL A 422 15.92 -17.67 6.83
N GLY A 423 14.67 -17.21 6.73
CA GLY A 423 14.20 -16.38 5.64
C GLY A 423 14.14 -14.90 6.05
N ASN A 424 13.95 -14.02 5.06
CA ASN A 424 13.73 -12.59 5.22
C ASN A 424 12.34 -12.28 5.80
N HIS A 425 12.04 -12.82 6.98
CA HIS A 425 10.75 -12.63 7.64
C HIS A 425 10.89 -12.53 9.16
N ILE A 426 9.93 -11.84 9.80
CA ILE A 426 9.87 -11.66 11.24
C ILE A 426 8.48 -11.96 11.79
N GLN A 427 8.42 -12.66 12.93
CA GLN A 427 7.15 -13.04 13.54
C GLN A 427 6.52 -11.89 14.34
N VAL A 428 5.21 -11.72 14.19
CA VAL A 428 4.39 -10.84 15.03
C VAL A 428 4.15 -11.53 16.37
N ARG A 429 4.55 -10.87 17.45
CA ARG A 429 4.40 -11.35 18.82
C ARG A 429 2.99 -11.09 19.34
N GLU A 430 2.49 -9.86 19.14
CA GLU A 430 1.25 -9.39 19.71
C GLU A 430 0.57 -8.35 18.85
N VAL A 431 -0.76 -8.27 18.95
CA VAL A 431 -1.61 -7.21 18.38
C VAL A 431 -2.56 -6.78 19.47
N THR A 432 -2.52 -5.50 19.87
CA THR A 432 -3.33 -4.93 20.95
C THR A 432 -4.10 -3.71 20.48
N PRO A 433 -5.40 -3.58 20.81
CA PRO A 433 -6.14 -2.35 20.55
C PRO A 433 -5.58 -1.22 21.42
N LEU A 434 -5.48 -0.02 20.88
CA LEU A 434 -5.02 1.16 21.65
C LEU A 434 -6.17 1.91 22.30
N ASN A 435 -7.43 1.60 21.96
CA ASN A 435 -8.63 2.27 22.44
C ASN A 435 -8.59 3.81 22.24
N GLU A 436 -7.90 4.23 21.21
CA GLU A 436 -7.77 5.62 20.77
C GLU A 436 -7.86 5.71 19.25
N GLU A 437 -8.29 6.86 18.76
CA GLU A 437 -8.25 7.18 17.34
C GLU A 437 -7.04 8.05 17.04
N ARG A 438 -6.33 7.71 15.97
CA ARG A 438 -5.20 8.50 15.45
C ARG A 438 -5.43 8.86 14.00
N GLU A 439 -4.86 9.98 13.61
CA GLU A 439 -4.81 10.33 12.19
C GLU A 439 -3.93 9.33 11.45
N VAL A 440 -4.48 8.76 10.38
CA VAL A 440 -3.86 7.65 9.67
C VAL A 440 -3.61 8.00 8.20
N TYR A 441 -2.60 7.35 7.64
CA TYR A 441 -2.05 7.68 6.34
C TYR A 441 -1.80 6.44 5.50
N CYS A 442 -1.90 6.59 4.19
CA CYS A 442 -1.51 5.56 3.23
C CYS A 442 -0.96 6.18 1.95
N CYS A 443 -0.31 5.37 1.13
CA CYS A 443 0.07 5.75 -0.23
C CYS A 443 -0.43 4.68 -1.21
N THR A 444 -0.50 5.04 -2.49
CA THR A 444 -0.76 4.09 -3.57
C THR A 444 0.57 3.72 -4.21
N GLU A 445 0.98 2.46 -4.07
CA GLU A 445 2.09 1.88 -4.83
C GLU A 445 1.50 0.93 -5.89
N ARG A 446 1.86 1.14 -7.17
CA ARG A 446 1.11 0.64 -8.32
C ARG A 446 1.47 -0.78 -8.76
N ASP A 447 2.70 -1.23 -8.50
CA ASP A 447 3.23 -2.47 -9.07
C ASP A 447 3.08 -3.68 -8.13
N THR A 448 3.53 -3.53 -6.89
CA THR A 448 3.55 -4.63 -5.91
C THR A 448 2.47 -4.51 -4.84
N HIS A 449 1.84 -3.34 -4.73
CA HIS A 449 0.91 -2.95 -3.65
C HIS A 449 1.49 -3.19 -2.27
N THR A 450 2.79 -2.99 -2.16
CA THR A 450 3.54 -3.15 -0.94
C THR A 450 4.56 -2.02 -0.80
N PHE A 451 4.89 -1.68 0.44
CA PHE A 451 6.00 -0.80 0.76
C PHE A 451 6.56 -1.14 2.12
N THR A 452 7.77 -0.66 2.41
CA THR A 452 8.45 -0.97 3.66
C THR A 452 8.22 0.08 4.72
N ILE A 453 8.05 -0.37 5.98
CA ILE A 453 7.94 0.48 7.16
C ILE A 453 9.01 0.10 8.19
N GLY A 454 9.38 1.05 9.06
CA GLY A 454 10.34 0.85 10.13
C GLY A 454 11.70 0.35 9.63
N ASN A 455 12.07 -0.83 10.05
CA ASN A 455 13.33 -1.48 9.68
C ASN A 455 13.20 -2.40 8.44
N GLY A 456 12.34 -2.06 7.49
CA GLY A 456 12.16 -2.80 6.24
C GLY A 456 11.04 -3.84 6.28
N VAL A 457 10.08 -3.76 7.21
CA VAL A 457 8.91 -4.63 7.27
C VAL A 457 7.95 -4.28 6.14
N LEU A 458 7.57 -5.28 5.34
CA LEU A 458 6.69 -5.09 4.20
C LEU A 458 5.23 -4.99 4.63
N THR A 459 4.50 -4.00 4.11
CA THR A 459 3.06 -3.77 4.34
C THR A 459 2.30 -3.66 3.02
N GLY A 460 0.96 -3.72 3.05
CA GLY A 460 0.10 -3.77 1.86
C GLY A 460 -0.75 -2.52 1.62
N ASN A 461 -1.29 -2.40 0.39
CA ASN A 461 -2.14 -1.31 -0.08
C ASN A 461 -3.34 -1.85 -0.90
N CYS A 462 -4.47 -1.10 -1.06
CA CYS A 462 -5.70 -1.53 -1.76
C CYS A 462 -6.31 -0.43 -2.65
N TYR A 463 -6.91 -0.78 -3.88
CA TYR A 463 -8.05 -0.18 -4.59
C TYR A 463 -8.16 -0.61 -6.05
N PHE A 464 -8.95 0.17 -6.97
CA PHE A 464 -9.21 -0.17 -8.36
C PHE A 464 -8.03 -0.91 -8.99
N PHE A 465 -8.29 -2.03 -9.66
CA PHE A 465 -7.21 -2.86 -10.19
C PHE A 465 -7.55 -3.41 -11.54
N GLN A 466 -6.55 -3.40 -12.41
CA GLN A 466 -6.61 -4.04 -13.70
C GLN A 466 -6.03 -5.45 -13.66
N ILE A 467 -6.39 -6.26 -14.63
CA ILE A 467 -5.60 -7.44 -15.01
C ILE A 467 -4.31 -6.90 -15.62
N ARG A 468 -3.17 -7.10 -14.94
CA ARG A 468 -1.90 -6.41 -15.26
C ARG A 468 -1.13 -7.02 -16.40
N GLU A 469 -1.27 -8.31 -16.57
CA GLU A 469 -0.54 -9.08 -17.57
C GLU A 469 -1.39 -10.24 -18.11
N ASP A 470 -0.99 -10.73 -19.26
CA ASP A 470 -1.62 -11.85 -19.91
C ASP A 470 -1.19 -13.19 -19.29
N SER A 471 -1.65 -13.44 -18.04
CA SER A 471 -1.37 -14.65 -17.27
C SER A 471 -2.59 -15.13 -16.47
N ILE A 472 -2.65 -16.44 -16.20
CA ILE A 472 -3.70 -17.01 -15.35
C ILE A 472 -3.61 -16.46 -13.94
N GLU A 473 -2.40 -16.29 -13.43
CA GLU A 473 -2.14 -15.72 -12.12
C GLU A 473 -2.75 -14.31 -11.98
N ALA A 474 -2.51 -13.43 -12.96
CA ALA A 474 -3.04 -12.06 -12.94
C ALA A 474 -4.57 -12.03 -13.02
N ILE A 475 -5.20 -12.92 -13.80
CA ILE A 475 -6.66 -13.05 -13.89
C ILE A 475 -7.25 -13.47 -12.53
N PHE A 476 -6.67 -14.49 -11.88
CA PHE A 476 -7.17 -14.96 -10.59
C PHE A 476 -6.82 -14.01 -9.42
N ASP A 477 -5.70 -13.32 -9.47
CA ASP A 477 -5.38 -12.24 -8.52
C ASP A 477 -6.39 -11.11 -8.62
N PHE A 478 -6.78 -10.70 -9.85
CA PHE A 478 -7.88 -9.76 -10.05
C PHE A 478 -9.19 -10.27 -9.43
N CYS A 479 -9.60 -11.51 -9.69
CA CYS A 479 -10.82 -12.09 -9.12
C CYS A 479 -10.81 -12.07 -7.59
N LYS A 480 -9.69 -12.38 -6.96
CA LYS A 480 -9.51 -12.35 -5.50
C LYS A 480 -9.68 -10.93 -4.94
N GLU A 481 -9.05 -9.96 -5.56
CA GLU A 481 -9.11 -8.55 -5.15
C GLU A 481 -10.51 -7.97 -5.37
N ALA A 482 -11.13 -8.27 -6.52
CA ALA A 482 -12.50 -7.90 -6.83
C ALA A 482 -13.51 -8.48 -5.83
N ALA A 483 -13.42 -9.79 -5.53
CA ALA A 483 -14.25 -10.46 -4.54
C ALA A 483 -14.17 -9.78 -3.16
N ARG A 484 -12.96 -9.35 -2.78
CA ARG A 484 -12.73 -8.63 -1.55
C ARG A 484 -13.36 -7.25 -1.55
N THR A 485 -13.18 -6.48 -2.62
CA THR A 485 -13.82 -5.17 -2.81
C THR A 485 -15.34 -5.29 -2.74
N TYR A 486 -15.92 -6.31 -3.37
CA TYR A 486 -17.35 -6.57 -3.30
C TYR A 486 -17.80 -6.87 -1.86
N SER A 487 -17.04 -7.64 -1.09
CA SER A 487 -17.39 -7.99 0.29
C SER A 487 -17.50 -6.78 1.23
N TYR A 488 -16.83 -5.67 0.89
CA TYR A 488 -16.91 -4.39 1.61
C TYR A 488 -17.87 -3.39 0.97
N GLY A 489 -18.67 -3.80 0.00
CA GLY A 489 -19.66 -2.94 -0.65
C GLY A 489 -19.12 -2.15 -1.85
N GLY A 490 -17.86 -2.38 -2.27
CA GLY A 490 -17.24 -1.75 -3.44
C GLY A 490 -17.77 -2.27 -4.76
N GLY A 491 -17.53 -1.51 -5.83
CA GLY A 491 -17.64 -1.93 -7.23
C GLY A 491 -16.28 -1.86 -7.90
N VAL A 492 -16.08 -2.58 -8.99
CA VAL A 492 -14.80 -2.68 -9.70
C VAL A 492 -15.01 -2.52 -11.20
N GLY A 493 -14.14 -1.73 -11.87
CA GLY A 493 -13.99 -1.76 -13.32
C GLY A 493 -12.69 -2.48 -13.72
N THR A 494 -12.65 -3.08 -14.89
CA THR A 494 -11.44 -3.69 -15.46
C THR A 494 -11.43 -3.62 -16.99
N ASP A 495 -10.22 -3.65 -17.55
CA ASP A 495 -9.97 -3.75 -18.98
C ASP A 495 -9.33 -5.10 -19.30
N ILE A 496 -9.94 -5.86 -20.22
CA ILE A 496 -9.43 -7.17 -20.63
C ILE A 496 -8.58 -7.13 -21.89
N SER A 497 -8.29 -5.95 -22.43
CA SER A 497 -7.51 -5.78 -23.66
C SER A 497 -6.06 -6.24 -23.55
N VAL A 498 -5.57 -6.46 -22.35
CA VAL A 498 -4.22 -7.00 -22.08
C VAL A 498 -4.15 -8.51 -22.36
N LEU A 499 -5.29 -9.20 -22.31
CA LEU A 499 -5.35 -10.65 -22.52
C LEU A 499 -5.25 -11.01 -24.01
N ARG A 500 -4.48 -12.05 -24.31
CA ARG A 500 -4.30 -12.53 -25.68
C ARG A 500 -5.60 -12.99 -26.32
N PRO A 501 -5.76 -12.78 -27.64
CA PRO A 501 -6.96 -13.18 -28.36
C PRO A 501 -7.10 -14.71 -28.48
N LYS A 502 -8.31 -15.13 -28.79
CA LYS A 502 -8.67 -16.51 -29.06
C LYS A 502 -7.81 -17.13 -30.17
N GLY A 503 -7.36 -18.35 -29.95
CA GLY A 503 -6.50 -19.09 -30.88
C GLY A 503 -5.00 -18.75 -30.79
N SER A 504 -4.61 -17.83 -29.92
CA SER A 504 -3.19 -17.55 -29.65
C SER A 504 -2.50 -18.74 -28.98
N PRO A 505 -1.24 -19.05 -29.29
CA PRO A 505 -0.52 -20.17 -28.68
C PRO A 505 -0.30 -19.97 -27.17
N VAL A 506 -0.38 -21.06 -26.41
CA VAL A 506 -0.09 -21.12 -24.98
C VAL A 506 0.83 -22.30 -24.65
N ASN A 507 1.68 -22.16 -23.64
CA ASN A 507 2.62 -23.19 -23.20
C ASN A 507 2.02 -24.09 -22.09
N ASN A 508 0.79 -24.58 -22.28
CA ASN A 508 0.16 -25.50 -21.36
C ASN A 508 -0.65 -26.56 -22.12
N ALA A 509 -1.37 -27.46 -21.44
CA ALA A 509 -2.15 -28.53 -22.03
C ALA A 509 -3.24 -28.07 -23.02
N ALA A 510 -3.64 -26.80 -22.99
CA ALA A 510 -4.67 -26.28 -23.90
C ALA A 510 -4.13 -25.98 -25.30
N ILE A 511 -2.81 -25.81 -25.48
CA ILE A 511 -2.11 -25.48 -26.73
C ILE A 511 -2.53 -24.10 -27.28
N PHE A 512 -3.82 -23.77 -27.29
CA PHE A 512 -4.38 -22.51 -27.78
C PHE A 512 -5.22 -21.82 -26.72
N SER A 513 -5.16 -20.49 -26.68
CA SER A 513 -5.97 -19.65 -25.79
C SER A 513 -7.44 -19.68 -26.18
N SER A 514 -8.32 -19.75 -25.19
CA SER A 514 -9.76 -19.54 -25.35
C SER A 514 -10.16 -18.08 -25.62
N GLY A 515 -9.20 -17.13 -25.48
CA GLY A 515 -9.38 -15.72 -25.73
C GLY A 515 -9.81 -14.89 -24.51
N ALA A 516 -9.73 -13.57 -24.63
CA ALA A 516 -10.06 -12.62 -23.56
C ALA A 516 -11.51 -12.75 -23.10
N VAL A 517 -12.44 -12.95 -24.03
CA VAL A 517 -13.89 -13.03 -23.76
C VAL A 517 -14.27 -14.26 -22.93
N SER A 518 -13.53 -15.36 -23.02
CA SER A 518 -13.81 -16.57 -22.25
C SER A 518 -13.67 -16.37 -20.73
N PHE A 519 -12.85 -15.43 -20.28
CA PHE A 519 -12.67 -15.12 -18.86
C PHE A 519 -13.75 -14.20 -18.29
N MET A 520 -14.57 -13.58 -19.13
CA MET A 520 -15.64 -12.67 -18.66
C MET A 520 -16.66 -13.38 -17.77
N GLU A 521 -16.95 -14.67 -18.04
CA GLU A 521 -17.87 -15.44 -17.20
C GLU A 521 -17.29 -15.70 -15.80
N LEU A 522 -15.99 -15.97 -15.69
CA LEU A 522 -15.30 -16.09 -14.40
C LEU A 522 -15.39 -14.78 -13.60
N LEU A 523 -15.14 -13.62 -14.26
CA LEU A 523 -15.20 -12.30 -13.66
C LEU A 523 -16.63 -11.99 -13.20
N SER A 524 -17.62 -12.24 -14.05
CA SER A 524 -19.04 -12.04 -13.79
C SER A 524 -19.53 -12.93 -12.63
N THR A 525 -19.19 -14.20 -12.62
CA THR A 525 -19.56 -15.15 -11.55
C THR A 525 -18.93 -14.75 -10.22
N THR A 526 -17.69 -14.26 -10.20
CA THR A 526 -17.05 -13.71 -9.01
C THR A 526 -17.88 -12.57 -8.41
N THR A 527 -18.39 -11.66 -9.26
CA THR A 527 -19.24 -10.54 -8.86
C THR A 527 -20.59 -11.03 -8.29
N GLY A 528 -21.22 -12.00 -8.95
CA GLY A 528 -22.51 -12.54 -8.54
C GLY A 528 -22.47 -13.36 -7.27
N THR A 529 -21.33 -14.02 -6.99
CA THR A 529 -21.14 -14.89 -5.81
C THR A 529 -20.97 -14.11 -4.51
N ILE A 530 -20.35 -12.92 -4.56
CA ILE A 530 -20.07 -12.14 -3.35
C ILE A 530 -21.25 -11.23 -3.01
N GLY A 531 -22.00 -11.61 -2.01
CA GLY A 531 -23.15 -10.85 -1.51
C GLY A 531 -22.77 -9.64 -0.65
N GLN A 532 -23.54 -8.54 -0.80
CA GLN A 532 -23.40 -7.29 -0.06
C GLN A 532 -24.72 -6.97 0.66
N ALA A 533 -25.03 -7.65 1.76
CA ALA A 533 -26.25 -7.40 2.55
C ALA A 533 -27.54 -7.28 1.67
N GLY A 534 -27.76 -8.21 0.74
CA GLY A 534 -28.89 -8.19 -0.20
C GLY A 534 -28.66 -7.42 -1.51
N ARG A 535 -27.47 -6.85 -1.70
CA ARG A 535 -26.96 -6.32 -2.98
C ARG A 535 -25.97 -7.29 -3.61
N ARG A 536 -25.83 -7.24 -4.93
CA ARG A 536 -24.77 -7.93 -5.66
C ARG A 536 -23.57 -6.99 -5.82
N GLY A 537 -22.38 -7.53 -6.04
CA GLY A 537 -21.24 -6.77 -6.51
C GLY A 537 -21.59 -6.00 -7.81
N ALA A 538 -20.84 -4.96 -8.12
CA ALA A 538 -20.97 -4.22 -9.36
C ALA A 538 -19.64 -4.26 -10.12
N GLN A 539 -19.69 -4.62 -11.41
CA GLN A 539 -18.51 -4.72 -12.27
C GLN A 539 -18.76 -4.07 -13.64
N MET A 540 -17.71 -3.41 -14.16
CA MET A 540 -17.57 -3.03 -15.56
C MET A 540 -16.41 -3.82 -16.17
N ILE A 541 -16.64 -4.43 -17.32
CA ILE A 541 -15.60 -5.04 -18.15
C ILE A 541 -15.50 -4.22 -19.44
N THR A 542 -14.31 -3.75 -19.78
CA THR A 542 -14.05 -3.01 -21.00
C THR A 542 -13.06 -3.75 -21.91
N ILE A 543 -13.14 -3.46 -23.21
CA ILE A 543 -12.18 -3.91 -24.23
C ILE A 543 -11.92 -2.76 -25.22
N ARG A 544 -10.70 -2.68 -25.76
CA ARG A 544 -10.41 -1.74 -26.85
C ARG A 544 -11.04 -2.20 -28.14
N VAL A 545 -11.51 -1.25 -28.96
CA VAL A 545 -12.13 -1.54 -30.28
C VAL A 545 -11.16 -2.18 -31.26
N ASP A 546 -9.85 -1.98 -31.10
CA ASP A 546 -8.82 -2.60 -31.95
C ASP A 546 -8.38 -4.00 -31.49
N HIS A 547 -8.96 -4.54 -30.41
CA HIS A 547 -8.64 -5.91 -29.97
C HIS A 547 -9.24 -6.97 -30.90
N PRO A 548 -8.51 -8.03 -31.27
CA PRO A 548 -9.01 -9.08 -32.17
C PRO A 548 -10.31 -9.78 -31.74
N ASP A 549 -10.54 -9.89 -30.41
CA ASP A 549 -11.76 -10.50 -29.85
C ASP A 549 -12.94 -9.51 -29.68
N VAL A 550 -12.84 -8.27 -30.18
CA VAL A 550 -13.88 -7.24 -29.94
C VAL A 550 -15.25 -7.64 -30.45
N ILE A 551 -15.34 -8.39 -31.57
CA ILE A 551 -16.61 -8.84 -32.13
C ILE A 551 -17.24 -9.92 -31.23
N ASP A 552 -16.46 -10.83 -30.68
CA ASP A 552 -16.94 -11.83 -29.72
C ASP A 552 -17.38 -11.15 -28.42
N PHE A 553 -16.68 -10.10 -27.98
CA PHE A 553 -17.04 -9.27 -26.82
C PHE A 553 -18.39 -8.59 -27.02
N ILE A 554 -18.60 -7.90 -28.15
CA ILE A 554 -19.86 -7.22 -28.48
C ILE A 554 -21.05 -8.18 -28.44
N ASN A 555 -20.85 -9.42 -28.86
CA ASN A 555 -21.91 -10.39 -29.00
C ASN A 555 -22.13 -11.27 -27.76
N VAL A 556 -21.29 -11.16 -26.72
CA VAL A 556 -21.32 -12.09 -25.59
C VAL A 556 -22.64 -12.08 -24.82
N LYS A 557 -23.27 -10.92 -24.66
CA LYS A 557 -24.55 -10.76 -23.95
C LYS A 557 -25.82 -11.02 -24.80
N ARG A 558 -25.69 -11.33 -26.08
CA ARG A 558 -26.80 -11.87 -26.86
C ARG A 558 -27.28 -13.23 -26.33
N ASP A 559 -26.40 -13.98 -25.67
CA ASP A 559 -26.78 -15.08 -24.80
C ASP A 559 -27.07 -14.52 -23.39
N LEU A 560 -28.34 -14.31 -23.10
CA LEU A 560 -28.82 -13.73 -21.84
C LEU A 560 -28.44 -14.53 -20.58
N LYS A 561 -27.81 -15.70 -20.75
CA LYS A 561 -27.28 -16.52 -19.63
C LYS A 561 -25.84 -16.20 -19.31
N LYS A 562 -25.15 -15.42 -20.13
CA LYS A 562 -23.72 -15.11 -19.97
C LYS A 562 -23.50 -13.70 -19.41
N VAL A 563 -22.46 -13.58 -18.60
CA VAL A 563 -21.96 -12.30 -18.06
C VAL A 563 -23.05 -11.47 -17.36
N ASN A 564 -23.93 -12.11 -16.59
CA ASN A 564 -25.12 -11.49 -16.02
C ASN A 564 -24.83 -10.52 -14.86
N TYR A 565 -23.63 -10.53 -14.30
CA TYR A 565 -23.26 -9.75 -13.12
C TYR A 565 -22.20 -8.69 -13.40
N ALA A 566 -21.95 -8.38 -14.68
CA ALA A 566 -21.05 -7.32 -15.09
C ALA A 566 -21.66 -6.52 -16.23
N ASN A 567 -21.48 -5.20 -16.21
CA ASN A 567 -21.71 -4.32 -17.35
C ASN A 567 -20.53 -4.43 -18.32
N ILE A 568 -20.76 -4.19 -19.61
CA ILE A 568 -19.71 -4.26 -20.63
C ILE A 568 -19.70 -3.00 -21.50
N SER A 569 -18.50 -2.50 -21.84
CA SER A 569 -18.34 -1.33 -22.74
C SER A 569 -17.09 -1.46 -23.62
N VAL A 570 -17.19 -0.92 -24.84
CA VAL A 570 -16.08 -0.89 -25.80
C VAL A 570 -15.42 0.49 -25.79
N LYS A 571 -14.10 0.52 -25.60
CA LYS A 571 -13.28 1.74 -25.73
C LYS A 571 -13.03 2.00 -27.20
N ILE A 572 -13.70 3.03 -27.76
CA ILE A 572 -13.56 3.42 -29.17
C ILE A 572 -12.64 4.63 -29.31
N THR A 573 -11.91 4.68 -30.44
CA THR A 573 -10.96 5.74 -30.75
C THR A 573 -11.49 6.67 -31.83
N ASP A 574 -10.95 7.89 -31.90
CA ASP A 574 -11.21 8.82 -33.00
C ASP A 574 -10.85 8.23 -34.37
N ALA A 575 -9.76 7.44 -34.41
CA ALA A 575 -9.35 6.73 -35.63
C ALA A 575 -10.41 5.71 -36.10
N PHE A 576 -11.01 4.96 -35.17
CA PHE A 576 -12.09 4.04 -35.47
C PHE A 576 -13.33 4.80 -36.01
N MET A 577 -13.74 5.88 -35.36
CA MET A 577 -14.89 6.66 -35.79
C MET A 577 -14.70 7.25 -37.19
N ARG A 578 -13.51 7.78 -37.50
CA ARG A 578 -13.18 8.23 -38.87
C ARG A 578 -13.25 7.11 -39.91
N ALA A 579 -12.82 5.90 -39.57
CA ALA A 579 -12.91 4.73 -40.44
C ALA A 579 -14.38 4.31 -40.64
N VAL A 580 -15.23 4.44 -39.62
CA VAL A 580 -16.70 4.22 -39.74
C VAL A 580 -17.34 5.23 -40.69
N GLU A 581 -17.04 6.53 -40.53
CA GLU A 581 -17.56 7.59 -41.40
C GLU A 581 -17.19 7.38 -42.87
N ARG A 582 -15.92 7.03 -43.12
CA ARG A 582 -15.38 6.86 -44.49
C ARG A 582 -15.64 5.49 -45.09
N ASP A 583 -16.23 4.59 -44.31
CA ASP A 583 -16.43 3.17 -44.66
C ASP A 583 -15.13 2.47 -45.05
N GLU A 584 -14.10 2.63 -44.22
CA GLU A 584 -12.79 2.08 -44.41
C GLU A 584 -12.58 0.78 -43.61
N ASP A 585 -11.53 0.02 -43.99
CA ASP A 585 -11.05 -1.08 -43.16
C ASP A 585 -10.37 -0.53 -41.91
N PHE A 586 -10.61 -1.22 -40.78
CA PHE A 586 -9.99 -0.92 -39.51
C PHE A 586 -9.13 -2.13 -39.06
N GLU A 587 -7.94 -1.86 -38.55
CA GLU A 587 -7.00 -2.90 -38.14
C GLU A 587 -7.27 -3.30 -36.69
N LEU A 588 -7.66 -4.57 -36.49
CA LEU A 588 -7.65 -5.21 -35.18
C LEU A 588 -6.24 -5.75 -34.92
N LYS A 589 -5.65 -5.42 -33.78
CA LYS A 589 -4.26 -5.75 -33.47
C LYS A 589 -4.07 -6.13 -32.01
N PHE A 590 -3.19 -7.07 -31.77
CA PHE A 590 -2.70 -7.45 -30.45
C PHE A 590 -1.21 -7.72 -30.53
N LYS A 591 -0.46 -7.19 -29.58
CA LYS A 591 0.97 -7.45 -29.47
C LYS A 591 1.40 -7.50 -28.02
N ASN A 592 2.04 -8.59 -27.63
CA ASN A 592 2.83 -8.72 -26.42
C ASN A 592 4.16 -9.41 -26.75
N GLU A 593 4.95 -9.79 -25.74
CA GLU A 593 6.25 -10.45 -25.92
C GLU A 593 6.17 -11.79 -26.69
N LYS A 594 5.02 -12.45 -26.69
CA LYS A 594 4.84 -13.84 -27.19
C LYS A 594 3.92 -13.96 -28.40
N VAL A 595 3.06 -12.97 -28.63
CA VAL A 595 2.00 -13.02 -29.64
C VAL A 595 1.92 -11.68 -30.36
N GLU A 596 1.92 -11.74 -31.68
CA GLU A 596 1.59 -10.59 -32.55
C GLU A 596 0.51 -11.04 -33.55
N LEU A 597 -0.62 -10.35 -33.58
CA LEU A 597 -1.75 -10.64 -34.44
C LEU A 597 -2.36 -9.35 -34.98
N ASN A 598 -2.50 -9.31 -36.31
CA ASN A 598 -3.14 -8.20 -37.01
C ASN A 598 -4.19 -8.74 -37.97
N ARG A 599 -5.39 -8.13 -37.99
CA ARG A 599 -6.48 -8.47 -38.89
C ARG A 599 -7.26 -7.22 -39.29
N LYS A 600 -7.58 -7.09 -40.58
CA LYS A 600 -8.44 -6.00 -41.07
C LYS A 600 -9.90 -6.43 -41.10
N VAL A 601 -10.78 -5.53 -40.68
CA VAL A 601 -12.24 -5.70 -40.68
C VAL A 601 -12.86 -4.36 -41.05
N ARG A 602 -13.99 -4.37 -41.78
CA ARG A 602 -14.74 -3.13 -42.07
C ARG A 602 -15.18 -2.45 -40.78
N ALA A 603 -14.78 -1.20 -40.56
CA ALA A 603 -15.14 -0.45 -39.35
C ALA A 603 -16.67 -0.36 -39.17
N ARG A 604 -17.43 -0.14 -40.25
CA ARG A 604 -18.90 -0.09 -40.22
C ARG A 604 -19.52 -1.41 -39.78
N GLU A 605 -18.91 -2.54 -40.02
CA GLU A 605 -19.44 -3.83 -39.58
C GLU A 605 -19.36 -3.95 -38.05
N ILE A 606 -18.23 -3.56 -37.44
CA ILE A 606 -18.09 -3.51 -36.00
C ILE A 606 -19.12 -2.53 -35.40
N TRP A 607 -19.23 -1.32 -35.98
CA TRP A 607 -20.19 -0.30 -35.53
C TRP A 607 -21.65 -0.75 -35.60
N LYS A 608 -22.07 -1.41 -36.68
CA LYS A 608 -23.39 -1.99 -36.80
C LYS A 608 -23.70 -3.02 -35.74
N GLN A 609 -22.71 -3.86 -35.39
CA GLN A 609 -22.88 -4.86 -34.34
C GLN A 609 -22.98 -4.21 -32.95
N LEU A 610 -22.21 -3.14 -32.68
CA LEU A 610 -22.32 -2.35 -31.45
C LEU A 610 -23.72 -1.73 -31.31
N VAL A 611 -24.18 -1.02 -32.32
CA VAL A 611 -25.53 -0.38 -32.34
C VAL A 611 -26.62 -1.43 -32.19
N LYS A 612 -26.50 -2.55 -32.88
CA LYS A 612 -27.48 -3.63 -32.80
C LYS A 612 -27.49 -4.27 -31.40
N GLY A 613 -26.34 -4.50 -30.78
CA GLY A 613 -26.24 -5.05 -29.43
C GLY A 613 -26.87 -4.11 -28.40
N ALA A 614 -26.53 -2.81 -28.46
CA ALA A 614 -27.12 -1.79 -27.60
C ALA A 614 -28.64 -1.70 -27.75
N TRP A 615 -29.16 -1.83 -28.97
CA TRP A 615 -30.61 -1.79 -29.22
C TRP A 615 -31.33 -3.08 -28.73
N GLU A 616 -30.70 -4.26 -28.87
CA GLU A 616 -31.29 -5.55 -28.49
C GLU A 616 -31.22 -5.85 -26.97
N SER A 617 -30.19 -5.35 -26.28
CA SER A 617 -29.88 -5.76 -24.89
C SER A 617 -29.28 -4.66 -24.01
N ASP A 618 -29.41 -3.39 -24.40
CA ASP A 618 -28.85 -2.20 -23.70
C ASP A 618 -27.30 -2.21 -23.58
N GLU A 619 -26.62 -3.23 -24.12
CA GLU A 619 -25.17 -3.42 -24.03
C GLU A 619 -24.59 -4.01 -25.33
N PRO A 620 -23.29 -3.74 -25.62
CA PRO A 620 -22.32 -2.99 -24.83
C PRO A 620 -22.53 -1.48 -24.91
N GLY A 621 -22.09 -0.76 -23.87
CA GLY A 621 -21.87 0.68 -23.92
C GLY A 621 -20.64 1.03 -24.77
N VAL A 622 -20.49 2.32 -25.10
CA VAL A 622 -19.31 2.87 -25.79
C VAL A 622 -18.64 3.95 -24.96
N LEU A 623 -17.30 3.93 -24.94
CA LEU A 623 -16.44 4.90 -24.29
C LEU A 623 -15.60 5.58 -25.35
N PHE A 624 -15.79 6.89 -25.58
CA PHE A 624 -14.99 7.70 -26.51
C PHE A 624 -13.62 7.97 -25.88
N TRP A 625 -12.73 6.96 -25.98
CA TRP A 625 -11.54 6.85 -25.16
C TRP A 625 -10.53 7.98 -25.37
N ASP A 626 -10.36 8.45 -26.62
CA ASP A 626 -9.48 9.57 -26.95
C ASP A 626 -10.01 10.88 -26.39
N THR A 627 -11.34 11.10 -26.42
CA THR A 627 -12.00 12.24 -25.78
C THR A 627 -11.83 12.19 -24.26
N ILE A 628 -12.04 11.02 -23.64
CA ILE A 628 -11.86 10.82 -22.21
C ILE A 628 -10.42 11.18 -21.81
N LYS A 629 -9.41 10.66 -22.52
CA LYS A 629 -8.00 10.98 -22.23
C LYS A 629 -7.69 12.46 -22.40
N ARG A 630 -8.15 13.08 -23.46
CA ARG A 630 -7.90 14.49 -23.75
C ARG A 630 -8.50 15.43 -22.73
N ASP A 631 -9.72 15.15 -22.26
CA ASP A 631 -10.51 16.03 -21.41
C ASP A 631 -10.51 15.62 -19.94
N SER A 632 -9.77 14.54 -19.57
CA SER A 632 -9.66 14.08 -18.19
C SER A 632 -8.89 15.07 -17.33
N THR A 633 -9.41 15.31 -16.12
CA THR A 633 -8.78 16.18 -15.12
C THR A 633 -7.71 15.47 -14.28
N THR A 634 -7.56 14.16 -14.39
CA THR A 634 -6.59 13.39 -13.61
C THR A 634 -5.17 13.47 -14.18
N GLU A 635 -5.03 13.73 -15.49
CA GLU A 635 -3.73 13.74 -16.16
C GLU A 635 -2.82 14.90 -15.76
N TYR A 636 -3.36 16.07 -15.37
CA TYR A 636 -2.52 17.16 -14.87
C TYR A 636 -1.86 16.87 -13.52
N ASN A 637 -2.32 15.84 -12.80
CA ASN A 637 -1.66 15.30 -11.61
C ASN A 637 -0.67 14.16 -11.95
N GLN A 638 -0.31 14.00 -13.24
CA GLN A 638 0.54 12.91 -13.74
C GLN A 638 -0.07 11.50 -13.49
N MET A 639 -1.39 11.42 -13.39
CA MET A 639 -2.15 10.18 -13.25
C MET A 639 -2.83 9.85 -14.56
N GLU A 640 -2.41 8.78 -15.22
CA GLU A 640 -3.03 8.32 -16.47
C GLU A 640 -4.38 7.66 -16.17
N VAL A 641 -5.41 8.05 -16.96
CA VAL A 641 -6.70 7.35 -16.94
C VAL A 641 -6.56 5.99 -17.59
N GLU A 642 -6.82 4.95 -16.83
CA GLU A 642 -6.67 3.57 -17.29
C GLU A 642 -8.00 2.82 -17.45
N GLY A 643 -9.03 3.23 -16.70
CA GLY A 643 -10.31 2.56 -16.72
C GLY A 643 -11.48 3.43 -16.27
N VAL A 644 -12.60 2.76 -15.99
CA VAL A 644 -13.82 3.37 -15.49
C VAL A 644 -14.37 2.58 -14.32
N ASN A 645 -15.22 3.21 -13.50
CA ASN A 645 -15.97 2.54 -12.44
C ASN A 645 -17.08 1.60 -13.02
N PRO A 646 -17.82 0.85 -12.20
CA PRO A 646 -18.83 -0.11 -12.67
C PRO A 646 -19.93 0.44 -13.57
N CYS A 647 -20.26 1.72 -13.45
CA CYS A 647 -21.32 2.38 -14.23
C CYS A 647 -20.77 3.26 -15.37
N SER A 648 -19.45 3.37 -15.52
CA SER A 648 -18.72 4.13 -16.55
C SER A 648 -18.79 5.66 -16.45
N GLU A 649 -19.45 6.24 -15.45
CA GLU A 649 -19.58 7.70 -15.32
C GLU A 649 -18.32 8.36 -14.79
N GLN A 650 -17.42 7.59 -14.13
CA GLN A 650 -16.16 8.08 -13.58
C GLN A 650 -14.97 7.40 -14.24
N THR A 651 -14.11 8.20 -14.83
CA THR A 651 -12.83 7.77 -15.37
C THR A 651 -11.79 7.78 -14.26
N LEU A 652 -11.01 6.69 -14.14
CA LEU A 652 -10.12 6.44 -13.01
C LEU A 652 -8.75 6.00 -13.50
N GLU A 653 -7.75 6.45 -12.75
CA GLU A 653 -6.43 5.83 -12.73
C GLU A 653 -6.48 4.47 -12.05
N ASN A 654 -5.43 3.66 -12.23
CA ASN A 654 -5.32 2.38 -11.54
C ASN A 654 -5.29 2.60 -10.01
N TYR A 655 -6.16 1.89 -9.27
CA TYR A 655 -6.45 2.08 -7.85
C TYR A 655 -7.14 3.40 -7.49
N GLY A 656 -7.70 4.10 -8.48
CA GLY A 656 -8.58 5.23 -8.26
C GLY A 656 -9.86 4.83 -7.54
N ASN A 657 -10.40 5.72 -6.71
CA ASN A 657 -11.66 5.56 -6.02
C ASN A 657 -12.57 6.75 -6.32
N CYS A 658 -13.87 6.51 -6.45
CA CYS A 658 -14.86 7.56 -6.62
C CYS A 658 -15.76 7.69 -5.39
N CYS A 659 -16.03 8.92 -4.98
CA CYS A 659 -17.02 9.26 -3.99
C CYS A 659 -18.19 9.96 -4.67
N LEU A 660 -19.37 9.30 -4.71
CA LEU A 660 -20.52 9.73 -5.50
C LEU A 660 -21.62 10.34 -4.64
N GLY A 661 -22.28 11.36 -5.22
CA GLY A 661 -23.51 11.91 -4.72
C GLY A 661 -24.25 12.66 -5.83
N SER A 662 -25.57 12.71 -5.76
CA SER A 662 -26.44 13.35 -6.76
C SER A 662 -27.26 14.45 -6.13
N VAL A 663 -27.16 15.65 -6.64
CA VAL A 663 -28.07 16.76 -6.31
C VAL A 663 -29.39 16.52 -7.03
N ASN A 664 -30.49 16.48 -6.29
CA ASN A 664 -31.81 16.30 -6.83
C ASN A 664 -32.37 17.66 -7.34
N LEU A 665 -32.22 17.94 -8.63
CA LEU A 665 -32.61 19.22 -9.20
C LEU A 665 -34.10 19.53 -9.00
N SER A 666 -34.96 18.51 -8.96
CA SER A 666 -36.42 18.72 -8.79
C SER A 666 -36.77 19.25 -7.39
N ALA A 667 -35.92 19.06 -6.39
CA ALA A 667 -36.13 19.61 -5.06
C ALA A 667 -35.93 21.13 -4.95
N PHE A 668 -35.44 21.74 -6.01
CA PHE A 668 -35.20 23.20 -6.11
C PHE A 668 -36.12 23.89 -7.12
N VAL A 669 -37.20 23.23 -7.54
CA VAL A 669 -38.18 23.81 -8.44
C VAL A 669 -39.43 24.18 -7.65
N HIS A 670 -39.78 25.48 -7.66
CA HIS A 670 -41.04 25.98 -7.12
C HIS A 670 -42.15 25.87 -8.18
N GLU A 671 -43.34 25.55 -7.73
CA GLU A 671 -44.56 25.43 -8.52
C GLU A 671 -44.36 24.61 -9.83
N PRO A 672 -43.82 23.36 -9.73
CA PRO A 672 -43.51 22.55 -10.90
C PRO A 672 -44.76 22.32 -11.77
N PHE A 673 -44.56 22.28 -13.08
CA PHE A 673 -45.65 22.09 -14.08
C PHE A 673 -46.70 23.19 -14.16
N THR A 674 -46.41 24.40 -13.66
CA THR A 674 -47.25 25.60 -13.82
C THR A 674 -46.51 26.67 -14.62
N ASP A 675 -47.27 27.69 -15.08
CA ASP A 675 -46.71 28.87 -15.77
C ASP A 675 -45.80 29.73 -14.86
N HIS A 676 -45.84 29.50 -13.54
CA HIS A 676 -45.03 30.19 -12.54
C HIS A 676 -43.84 29.35 -12.07
N SER A 677 -43.58 28.23 -12.75
CA SER A 677 -42.46 27.34 -12.41
C SER A 677 -41.13 28.08 -12.50
N ASN A 678 -40.36 28.04 -11.44
CA ASN A 678 -39.01 28.64 -11.39
C ASN A 678 -38.04 27.81 -10.54
N VAL A 679 -36.74 28.02 -10.74
CA VAL A 679 -35.68 27.33 -10.01
C VAL A 679 -35.16 28.22 -8.89
N ASP A 680 -35.10 27.67 -7.67
CA ASP A 680 -34.43 28.29 -6.53
C ASP A 680 -32.90 28.11 -6.67
N TRP A 681 -32.28 29.02 -7.40
CA TRP A 681 -30.84 29.01 -7.67
C TRP A 681 -30.01 29.18 -6.40
N ASP A 682 -30.46 29.97 -5.42
CA ASP A 682 -29.72 30.22 -4.19
C ASP A 682 -29.60 28.93 -3.33
N SER A 683 -30.72 28.21 -3.19
CA SER A 683 -30.72 26.92 -2.51
C SER A 683 -29.97 25.85 -3.27
N LEU A 684 -30.01 25.82 -4.60
CA LEU A 684 -29.27 24.90 -5.45
C LEU A 684 -27.76 25.14 -5.32
N VAL A 685 -27.29 26.38 -5.38
CA VAL A 685 -25.87 26.74 -5.18
C VAL A 685 -25.43 26.33 -3.80
N ARG A 686 -26.19 26.62 -2.75
CA ARG A 686 -25.90 26.23 -1.37
C ARG A 686 -25.82 24.69 -1.22
N ALA A 687 -26.76 23.97 -1.79
CA ALA A 687 -26.77 22.51 -1.77
C ALA A 687 -25.53 21.93 -2.47
N THR A 688 -25.11 22.52 -3.60
CA THR A 688 -23.91 22.10 -4.32
C THR A 688 -22.64 22.33 -3.48
N GLN A 689 -22.51 23.49 -2.82
CA GLN A 689 -21.38 23.77 -1.92
C GLN A 689 -21.33 22.78 -0.74
N TYR A 690 -22.47 22.51 -0.13
CA TYR A 690 -22.54 21.55 0.98
C TYR A 690 -22.28 20.11 0.51
N ALA A 691 -22.75 19.73 -0.70
CA ALA A 691 -22.50 18.43 -1.27
C ALA A 691 -21.03 18.17 -1.56
N VAL A 692 -20.30 19.16 -2.08
CA VAL A 692 -18.84 19.05 -2.29
C VAL A 692 -18.13 18.83 -0.95
N ARG A 693 -18.43 19.64 0.08
CA ARG A 693 -17.85 19.47 1.41
C ARG A 693 -18.21 18.13 2.05
N PHE A 694 -19.49 17.71 1.90
CA PHE A 694 -19.97 16.42 2.37
C PHE A 694 -19.16 15.27 1.78
N LEU A 695 -18.88 15.30 0.47
CA LEU A 695 -18.09 14.28 -0.21
C LEU A 695 -16.60 14.32 0.17
N ASP A 696 -16.07 15.52 0.46
CA ASP A 696 -14.73 15.71 1.01
C ASP A 696 -14.58 15.08 2.41
N ASP A 697 -15.57 15.30 3.28
CA ASP A 697 -15.59 14.71 4.63
C ASP A 697 -15.84 13.17 4.63
N VAL A 698 -16.30 12.59 3.52
CA VAL A 698 -16.36 11.12 3.33
C VAL A 698 -14.98 10.53 3.05
N LEU A 699 -14.08 11.29 2.39
CA LEU A 699 -12.73 10.87 2.02
C LEU A 699 -11.77 10.98 3.20
#